data_d0d852e729dd32d9ae180d40d8722348
#
_entry.id   d0d852e729dd32d9ae180d40d8722348
#
_cell.length_a   1.000
_cell.length_b   1.000
_cell.length_c   1.000
_cell.angle_alpha   90.00
_cell.angle_beta   90.00
_cell.angle_gamma   90.00
#
_symmetry.space_group_name_H-M   'P 1'
#
loop_
_entity.id
_entity.type
_entity.pdbx_description
1 polymer ?
#
loop_
_entity_poly.entity_id
_entity_poly.type
_entity_poly.pdbx_seq_one_letter_code
_entity_poly.pdbx_strand_id
1 'polypeptide(L)'
;MKTRFRHLALAQVFASLLITAFADVQPQQQELNGARVNVSAMELEVSTGVISRKWKWTGAGWATTSLRDLVSKREYAKETGLACDWRLPGKLDDKSVGELADCVIRESDDDGFSSKHLEVVSTVNYPKVGMAIQHVVWVYPGAPGVRTQVRVKALPGYDAKGAVPHDEQYKYCGGKLFRPGARTDFLPLDLSKPNSRRYWGIYNDPGNRLDQSKPMLEEKIITGFPVFQPEVIAWASGEVVEYGDVGVIVVKESAKAVNQPAHLTGGFFSGQQGVEVTGWGLAPEEIVPDRFRECWATWSIVYGGGNDGMQMALKKFDAARYPVFPERDAFILSNTWGPANPGGMRYTAEETVMKEIPALAEIGVEVLQIDDGWQKAGDGHCAKNFLPKYKNGWKDIKALADKHGIRLGLWVAIRNADLNDLKKNIDELGFVSWKADFDYLANRGDYEARIANYRTILKHAWMKTQFTLCPEYDAPRYGWYFAKEYGSIYFQNIQEAEPPHLTFVPYHVLRQHWFMAKYFPSNKLQVMLQNPKRTRKDFSDASRHGHGYCFAMGIPFVPCFFQLAQYLDDDGKKELKPLISAYKKDRADIFTSTTFPIGDEPSNASWTGFQMVSTQTAGTGHLLLFREMHNAQPKGSVQLKFLAGKTLSLTNLLTGEKSTVAVSAYGKAEFEISTPADYRLLRYEAQ
;
A
#
# COMPACT_ATOMS: atom_id res chain seq x y z
N MET A 1 -5.81 -39.92 -52.40
CA MET A 1 -7.12 -39.22 -52.32
C MET A 1 -7.91 -39.53 -51.01
N LYS A 2 -7.54 -40.53 -50.20
CA LYS A 2 -8.26 -40.89 -48.95
C LYS A 2 -7.77 -40.20 -47.66
N THR A 3 -6.58 -39.52 -47.69
CA THR A 3 -5.97 -38.93 -46.49
C THR A 3 -6.36 -37.44 -46.27
N ARG A 4 -6.85 -36.74 -47.30
CA ARG A 4 -7.26 -35.34 -47.17
C ARG A 4 -8.66 -35.16 -46.56
N PHE A 5 -9.53 -36.13 -46.63
CA PHE A 5 -10.91 -36.06 -46.10
C PHE A 5 -10.97 -36.29 -44.57
N ARG A 6 -9.99 -36.99 -43.95
CA ARG A 6 -10.00 -37.18 -42.51
C ARG A 6 -9.57 -35.95 -41.72
N HIS A 7 -8.75 -35.08 -42.26
CA HIS A 7 -8.31 -33.83 -41.59
C HIS A 7 -9.38 -32.72 -41.66
N LEU A 8 -10.21 -32.69 -42.71
CA LEU A 8 -11.33 -31.72 -42.78
C LEU A 8 -12.45 -32.08 -41.78
N ALA A 9 -12.74 -33.35 -41.58
CA ALA A 9 -13.78 -33.80 -40.64
C ALA A 9 -13.37 -33.57 -39.18
N LEU A 10 -12.08 -33.71 -38.81
CA LEU A 10 -11.59 -33.38 -37.48
C LEU A 10 -11.57 -31.87 -37.19
N ALA A 11 -11.21 -31.05 -38.18
CA ALA A 11 -11.24 -29.59 -38.03
C ALA A 11 -12.69 -29.04 -37.89
N GLN A 12 -13.66 -29.61 -38.57
CA GLN A 12 -15.05 -29.22 -38.42
C GLN A 12 -15.67 -29.70 -37.10
N VAL A 13 -15.29 -30.86 -36.58
CA VAL A 13 -15.75 -31.32 -35.25
C VAL A 13 -15.14 -30.51 -34.14
N PHE A 14 -13.88 -30.10 -34.24
CA PHE A 14 -13.26 -29.18 -33.25
C PHE A 14 -13.85 -27.76 -33.32
N ALA A 15 -14.15 -27.24 -34.50
CA ALA A 15 -14.80 -25.95 -34.66
C ALA A 15 -16.26 -25.95 -34.14
N SER A 16 -16.99 -27.06 -34.34
CA SER A 16 -18.35 -27.17 -33.81
C SER A 16 -18.43 -27.41 -32.30
N LEU A 17 -17.44 -28.08 -31.68
CA LEU A 17 -17.35 -28.22 -30.22
C LEU A 17 -16.94 -26.91 -29.51
N LEU A 18 -16.16 -26.07 -30.14
CA LEU A 18 -15.80 -24.74 -29.64
C LEU A 18 -16.99 -23.76 -29.69
N ILE A 19 -17.87 -23.89 -30.69
CA ILE A 19 -19.04 -23.01 -30.86
C ILE A 19 -20.14 -23.31 -29.82
N THR A 20 -20.24 -24.52 -29.31
CA THR A 20 -21.27 -24.88 -28.31
C THR A 20 -20.96 -24.39 -26.90
N ALA A 21 -19.68 -24.11 -26.55
CA ALA A 21 -19.30 -23.60 -25.24
C ALA A 21 -19.48 -22.07 -25.10
N PHE A 22 -19.83 -21.37 -26.18
CA PHE A 22 -19.98 -19.91 -26.23
C PHE A 22 -21.43 -19.47 -26.54
N ALA A 23 -22.39 -20.37 -26.55
CA ALA A 23 -23.73 -20.07 -27.04
C ALA A 23 -24.46 -18.95 -26.29
N ASP A 24 -24.03 -18.60 -25.09
CA ASP A 24 -24.76 -17.66 -24.23
C ASP A 24 -24.04 -16.32 -23.94
N VAL A 25 -22.73 -16.18 -24.21
CA VAL A 25 -22.03 -14.91 -23.98
C VAL A 25 -22.13 -14.01 -25.21
N GLN A 26 -23.07 -13.07 -25.16
CA GLN A 26 -23.24 -12.06 -26.21
C GLN A 26 -22.08 -11.06 -26.20
N PRO A 27 -21.66 -10.53 -27.35
CA PRO A 27 -20.72 -9.45 -27.44
C PRO A 27 -21.18 -8.25 -26.61
N GLN A 28 -20.30 -7.74 -25.74
CA GLN A 28 -20.58 -6.61 -24.85
C GLN A 28 -19.48 -5.57 -24.98
N GLN A 29 -19.85 -4.31 -24.88
CA GLN A 29 -18.92 -3.19 -24.80
C GLN A 29 -19.42 -2.21 -23.76
N GLN A 30 -18.52 -1.72 -22.91
CA GLN A 30 -18.81 -0.66 -21.96
C GLN A 30 -17.63 0.31 -21.86
N GLU A 31 -17.97 1.59 -21.65
CA GLU A 31 -16.99 2.66 -21.49
C GLU A 31 -17.31 3.48 -20.23
N LEU A 32 -16.25 3.92 -19.51
CA LEU A 32 -16.33 4.81 -18.37
C LEU A 32 -15.14 5.78 -18.43
N ASN A 33 -15.37 7.06 -18.68
CA ASN A 33 -14.35 8.12 -18.66
C ASN A 33 -13.05 7.75 -19.41
N GLY A 34 -13.16 7.10 -20.58
CA GLY A 34 -12.03 6.67 -21.40
C GLY A 34 -11.49 5.26 -21.06
N ALA A 35 -11.92 4.65 -19.97
CA ALA A 35 -11.70 3.22 -19.77
C ALA A 35 -12.71 2.44 -20.60
N ARG A 36 -12.27 1.34 -21.24
CA ARG A 36 -13.10 0.52 -22.14
C ARG A 36 -12.94 -0.96 -21.83
N VAL A 37 -14.02 -1.67 -21.99
CA VAL A 37 -14.06 -3.14 -21.96
C VAL A 37 -14.81 -3.62 -23.18
N ASN A 38 -14.21 -4.56 -23.90
CA ASN A 38 -14.83 -5.26 -25.02
C ASN A 38 -14.78 -6.77 -24.75
N VAL A 39 -15.92 -7.43 -24.81
CA VAL A 39 -16.05 -8.88 -24.70
C VAL A 39 -16.66 -9.40 -26.01
N SER A 40 -16.04 -10.39 -26.60
CA SER A 40 -16.57 -11.16 -27.73
C SER A 40 -16.55 -12.64 -27.39
N ALA A 41 -17.05 -13.48 -28.29
CA ALA A 41 -17.10 -14.92 -28.07
C ALA A 41 -15.74 -15.57 -27.73
N MET A 42 -14.63 -14.98 -28.16
CA MET A 42 -13.29 -15.56 -28.00
C MET A 42 -12.27 -14.61 -27.38
N GLU A 43 -12.63 -13.37 -27.12
CA GLU A 43 -11.69 -12.35 -26.68
C GLU A 43 -12.29 -11.46 -25.60
N LEU A 44 -11.47 -11.14 -24.61
CA LEU A 44 -11.67 -10.08 -23.63
C LEU A 44 -10.56 -9.04 -23.80
N GLU A 45 -10.94 -7.80 -24.06
CA GLU A 45 -10.00 -6.67 -24.09
C GLU A 45 -10.42 -5.61 -23.11
N VAL A 46 -9.46 -5.11 -22.32
CA VAL A 46 -9.64 -3.96 -21.44
C VAL A 46 -8.62 -2.88 -21.77
N SER A 47 -9.02 -1.63 -21.62
CA SER A 47 -8.14 -0.47 -21.77
C SER A 47 -8.48 0.59 -20.73
N THR A 48 -7.47 1.15 -20.09
CA THR A 48 -7.63 2.31 -19.20
C THR A 48 -7.47 3.65 -19.93
N GLY A 49 -7.05 3.62 -21.21
CA GLY A 49 -6.54 4.76 -21.97
C GLY A 49 -5.00 4.90 -21.88
N VAL A 50 -4.34 4.26 -20.92
CA VAL A 50 -2.88 4.24 -20.76
C VAL A 50 -2.31 2.85 -21.02
N ILE A 51 -2.96 1.81 -20.54
CA ILE A 51 -2.62 0.42 -20.76
C ILE A 51 -3.79 -0.32 -21.41
N SER A 52 -3.49 -1.30 -22.26
CA SER A 52 -4.45 -2.29 -22.75
C SER A 52 -3.95 -3.69 -22.46
N ARG A 53 -4.84 -4.57 -22.01
CA ARG A 53 -4.58 -5.99 -21.85
C ARG A 53 -5.66 -6.79 -22.56
N LYS A 54 -5.23 -7.82 -23.33
CA LYS A 54 -6.13 -8.71 -24.07
C LYS A 54 -5.93 -10.15 -23.65
N TRP A 55 -7.02 -10.86 -23.62
CA TRP A 55 -7.06 -12.30 -23.38
C TRP A 55 -7.83 -12.98 -24.50
N LYS A 56 -7.42 -14.20 -24.78
CA LYS A 56 -8.11 -15.12 -25.68
C LYS A 56 -8.66 -16.29 -24.86
N TRP A 57 -9.87 -16.69 -25.21
CA TRP A 57 -10.43 -17.92 -24.66
C TRP A 57 -9.80 -19.13 -25.33
N THR A 58 -9.37 -20.11 -24.54
CA THR A 58 -8.64 -21.29 -25.02
C THR A 58 -9.42 -22.60 -24.87
N GLY A 59 -10.60 -22.56 -24.24
CA GLY A 59 -11.33 -23.76 -23.80
C GLY A 59 -10.89 -24.24 -22.40
N ALA A 60 -9.78 -23.73 -21.88
CA ALA A 60 -9.35 -23.96 -20.49
C ALA A 60 -9.62 -22.73 -19.61
N GLY A 61 -9.60 -21.55 -20.18
CA GLY A 61 -9.80 -20.27 -19.50
C GLY A 61 -9.32 -19.11 -20.37
N TRP A 62 -9.17 -17.94 -19.76
CA TRP A 62 -8.59 -16.77 -20.37
C TRP A 62 -7.05 -16.84 -20.33
N ALA A 63 -6.40 -16.67 -21.47
CA ALA A 63 -4.96 -16.57 -21.59
C ALA A 63 -4.56 -15.20 -22.15
N THR A 64 -3.67 -14.47 -21.47
CA THR A 64 -3.18 -13.17 -21.93
C THR A 64 -2.43 -13.31 -23.26
N THR A 65 -2.82 -12.50 -24.25
CA THR A 65 -2.20 -12.45 -25.58
C THR A 65 -1.55 -11.11 -25.89
N SER A 66 -1.93 -10.04 -25.18
CA SER A 66 -1.36 -8.71 -25.34
C SER A 66 -1.32 -7.98 -24.00
N LEU A 67 -0.23 -7.25 -23.74
CA LEU A 67 -0.07 -6.28 -22.67
C LEU A 67 0.66 -5.08 -23.25
N ARG A 68 -0.08 -4.03 -23.55
CA ARG A 68 0.41 -2.89 -24.32
C ARG A 68 0.36 -1.61 -23.53
N ASP A 69 1.48 -0.89 -23.49
CA ASP A 69 1.53 0.52 -23.12
C ASP A 69 1.05 1.35 -24.31
N LEU A 70 -0.05 2.07 -24.14
CA LEU A 70 -0.67 2.88 -25.18
C LEU A 70 0.05 4.22 -25.38
N VAL A 71 0.81 4.70 -24.39
CA VAL A 71 1.57 5.95 -24.44
C VAL A 71 2.85 5.74 -25.24
N SER A 72 3.66 4.75 -24.87
CA SER A 72 4.88 4.39 -25.61
C SER A 72 4.61 3.53 -26.84
N LYS A 73 3.37 3.04 -27.02
CA LYS A 73 2.94 2.10 -28.07
C LYS A 73 3.67 0.76 -28.05
N ARG A 74 4.25 0.40 -26.91
CA ARG A 74 5.05 -0.82 -26.75
C ARG A 74 4.15 -2.01 -26.37
N GLU A 75 4.37 -3.14 -27.05
CA GLU A 75 3.84 -4.44 -26.68
C GLU A 75 4.87 -5.19 -25.84
N TYR A 76 4.45 -5.70 -24.66
CA TYR A 76 5.30 -6.45 -23.74
C TYR A 76 5.04 -7.94 -23.78
N ALA A 77 3.81 -8.34 -24.15
CA ALA A 77 3.46 -9.75 -24.22
C ALA A 77 4.05 -10.42 -25.46
N LYS A 78 4.31 -11.71 -25.31
CA LYS A 78 4.67 -12.60 -26.43
C LYS A 78 3.73 -13.80 -26.43
N GLU A 79 3.59 -14.45 -27.56
CA GLU A 79 2.83 -15.68 -27.68
C GLU A 79 3.54 -16.82 -26.92
N THR A 80 2.81 -17.52 -26.06
CA THR A 80 3.39 -18.55 -25.17
C THR A 80 2.78 -19.94 -25.35
N GLY A 81 1.63 -20.06 -25.98
CA GLY A 81 0.89 -21.32 -26.05
C GLY A 81 0.35 -21.82 -24.70
N LEU A 82 0.38 -20.99 -23.64
CA LEU A 82 -0.28 -21.32 -22.39
C LEU A 82 -1.79 -21.34 -22.55
N ALA A 83 -2.43 -22.30 -21.88
CA ALA A 83 -3.86 -22.50 -22.02
C ALA A 83 -4.70 -21.57 -21.12
N CYS A 84 -4.15 -21.06 -20.01
CA CYS A 84 -4.88 -20.24 -19.05
C CYS A 84 -3.94 -19.41 -18.17
N ASP A 85 -4.36 -18.22 -17.73
CA ASP A 85 -3.57 -17.39 -16.83
C ASP A 85 -3.60 -17.88 -15.38
N TRP A 86 -4.59 -18.63 -14.97
CA TRP A 86 -4.68 -19.21 -13.64
C TRP A 86 -4.43 -20.71 -13.63
N ARG A 87 -3.93 -21.19 -12.53
CA ARG A 87 -3.82 -22.60 -12.19
C ARG A 87 -3.93 -22.73 -10.68
N LEU A 88 -4.90 -23.46 -10.20
CA LEU A 88 -5.15 -23.61 -8.77
C LEU A 88 -4.75 -25.00 -8.28
N PRO A 89 -4.36 -25.11 -7.01
CA PRO A 89 -4.08 -26.41 -6.41
C PRO A 89 -5.27 -27.35 -6.49
N GLY A 90 -4.99 -28.63 -6.58
CA GLY A 90 -5.96 -29.65 -6.77
C GLY A 90 -5.89 -30.20 -8.19
N LYS A 91 -7.06 -30.48 -8.76
CA LYS A 91 -7.14 -31.07 -10.10
C LYS A 91 -7.29 -30.04 -11.23
N LEU A 92 -7.25 -28.75 -10.91
CA LEU A 92 -7.32 -27.67 -11.89
C LEU A 92 -5.92 -27.32 -12.41
N ASP A 93 -5.60 -27.81 -13.59
CA ASP A 93 -4.35 -27.58 -14.31
C ASP A 93 -4.57 -26.87 -15.65
N ASP A 94 -3.48 -26.64 -16.37
CA ASP A 94 -3.51 -25.99 -17.68
C ASP A 94 -4.28 -26.79 -18.77
N LYS A 95 -4.67 -28.02 -18.51
CA LYS A 95 -5.41 -28.90 -19.43
C LYS A 95 -6.87 -29.08 -19.07
N SER A 96 -7.29 -28.51 -17.95
CA SER A 96 -8.68 -28.61 -17.51
C SER A 96 -9.60 -27.89 -18.49
N VAL A 97 -10.68 -28.56 -18.90
CA VAL A 97 -11.68 -27.98 -19.79
C VAL A 97 -12.66 -27.14 -18.98
N GLY A 98 -12.75 -25.87 -19.33
CA GLY A 98 -13.65 -24.90 -18.71
C GLY A 98 -14.85 -24.60 -19.62
N GLU A 99 -15.96 -24.29 -19.00
CA GLU A 99 -17.20 -23.82 -19.64
C GLU A 99 -17.41 -22.36 -19.21
N LEU A 100 -17.35 -21.41 -20.17
CA LEU A 100 -17.63 -20.00 -19.89
C LEU A 100 -19.14 -19.85 -19.68
N ALA A 101 -19.55 -19.74 -18.42
CA ALA A 101 -20.97 -19.70 -18.04
C ALA A 101 -21.56 -18.29 -18.16
N ASP A 102 -20.75 -17.25 -17.85
CA ASP A 102 -21.20 -15.86 -17.84
C ASP A 102 -20.02 -14.89 -17.95
N CYS A 103 -20.29 -13.69 -18.48
CA CYS A 103 -19.37 -12.56 -18.46
C CYS A 103 -20.17 -11.27 -18.28
N VAL A 104 -20.00 -10.60 -17.14
CA VAL A 104 -20.73 -9.40 -16.76
C VAL A 104 -19.77 -8.22 -16.69
N ILE A 105 -20.15 -7.09 -17.27
CA ILE A 105 -19.44 -5.82 -17.15
C ILE A 105 -20.35 -4.87 -16.35
N ARG A 106 -19.78 -4.18 -15.36
CA ARG A 106 -20.51 -3.17 -14.56
C ARG A 106 -19.59 -2.05 -14.10
N GLU A 107 -20.17 -0.91 -13.80
CA GLU A 107 -19.49 0.12 -13.03
C GLU A 107 -19.46 -0.27 -11.55
N SER A 108 -18.34 0.01 -10.89
CA SER A 108 -18.15 -0.26 -9.48
C SER A 108 -17.22 0.80 -8.86
N ASP A 109 -17.36 1.03 -7.57
CA ASP A 109 -16.41 1.73 -6.72
C ASP A 109 -16.08 0.90 -5.47
N ASP A 110 -16.43 -0.40 -5.51
CA ASP A 110 -16.25 -1.33 -4.40
C ASP A 110 -16.91 -0.79 -3.10
N ASP A 111 -18.16 -0.35 -3.20
CA ASP A 111 -18.91 0.27 -2.10
C ASP A 111 -18.25 1.56 -1.52
N GLY A 112 -17.51 2.29 -2.31
CA GLY A 112 -16.78 3.50 -1.93
C GLY A 112 -15.35 3.25 -1.44
N PHE A 113 -14.88 2.00 -1.40
CA PHE A 113 -13.53 1.65 -0.97
C PHE A 113 -12.47 1.69 -2.07
N SER A 114 -12.89 1.99 -3.29
CA SER A 114 -12.01 2.14 -4.45
C SER A 114 -12.48 3.31 -5.32
N SER A 115 -11.63 3.80 -6.21
CA SER A 115 -12.08 4.74 -7.23
C SER A 115 -13.04 4.06 -8.20
N LYS A 116 -13.91 4.84 -8.86
CA LYS A 116 -14.82 4.32 -9.89
C LYS A 116 -14.05 3.63 -11.02
N HIS A 117 -14.51 2.43 -11.39
CA HIS A 117 -13.88 1.59 -12.40
C HIS A 117 -14.93 0.74 -13.11
N LEU A 118 -14.55 0.18 -14.25
CA LEU A 118 -15.28 -0.93 -14.85
C LEU A 118 -14.80 -2.23 -14.20
N GLU A 119 -15.74 -3.01 -13.69
CA GLU A 119 -15.50 -4.37 -13.20
C GLU A 119 -16.02 -5.37 -14.24
N VAL A 120 -15.15 -6.28 -14.67
CA VAL A 120 -15.51 -7.43 -15.51
C VAL A 120 -15.44 -8.69 -14.66
N VAL A 121 -16.51 -9.48 -14.69
CA VAL A 121 -16.56 -10.76 -13.98
C VAL A 121 -16.91 -11.86 -14.99
N SER A 122 -15.93 -12.71 -15.32
CA SER A 122 -16.14 -13.89 -16.16
C SER A 122 -16.22 -15.13 -15.27
N THR A 123 -17.33 -15.85 -15.34
CA THR A 123 -17.54 -17.10 -14.58
C THR A 123 -17.25 -18.31 -15.47
N VAL A 124 -16.34 -19.15 -15.04
CA VAL A 124 -15.92 -20.38 -15.72
C VAL A 124 -16.17 -21.58 -14.83
N ASN A 125 -16.96 -22.52 -15.29
CA ASN A 125 -17.21 -23.78 -14.60
C ASN A 125 -16.27 -24.88 -15.09
N TYR A 126 -15.79 -25.69 -14.15
CA TYR A 126 -14.98 -26.90 -14.42
C TYR A 126 -15.68 -28.11 -13.80
N PRO A 127 -16.71 -28.66 -14.46
CA PRO A 127 -17.54 -29.73 -13.87
C PRO A 127 -16.74 -30.98 -13.49
N LYS A 128 -15.74 -31.33 -14.30
CA LYS A 128 -14.88 -32.52 -14.05
C LYS A 128 -13.97 -32.35 -12.83
N VAL A 129 -13.68 -31.11 -12.43
CA VAL A 129 -12.84 -30.77 -11.28
C VAL A 129 -13.67 -30.43 -10.05
N GLY A 130 -14.97 -30.15 -10.25
CA GLY A 130 -15.85 -29.71 -9.18
C GLY A 130 -15.58 -28.28 -8.72
N MET A 131 -15.17 -27.36 -9.63
CA MET A 131 -14.83 -25.97 -9.28
C MET A 131 -15.48 -24.98 -10.24
N ALA A 132 -15.81 -23.82 -9.72
CA ALA A 132 -16.12 -22.63 -10.51
C ALA A 132 -15.12 -21.53 -10.19
N ILE A 133 -14.69 -20.80 -11.22
CA ILE A 133 -13.76 -19.69 -11.15
C ILE A 133 -14.47 -18.43 -11.62
N GLN A 134 -14.30 -17.32 -10.91
CA GLN A 134 -14.53 -16.00 -11.44
C GLN A 134 -13.19 -15.33 -11.70
N HIS A 135 -12.95 -14.94 -12.95
CA HIS A 135 -11.86 -14.04 -13.33
C HIS A 135 -12.42 -12.62 -13.30
N VAL A 136 -11.90 -11.83 -12.37
CA VAL A 136 -12.35 -10.46 -12.10
C VAL A 136 -11.28 -9.49 -12.56
N VAL A 137 -11.66 -8.49 -13.36
CA VAL A 137 -10.75 -7.44 -13.84
C VAL A 137 -11.32 -6.07 -13.49
N TRP A 138 -10.51 -5.24 -12.83
CA TRP A 138 -10.85 -3.85 -12.53
C TRP A 138 -10.04 -2.91 -13.43
N VAL A 139 -10.75 -1.99 -14.09
CA VAL A 139 -10.22 -1.11 -15.13
C VAL A 139 -10.49 0.34 -14.73
N TYR A 140 -9.48 1.00 -14.18
CA TYR A 140 -9.58 2.39 -13.70
C TYR A 140 -9.32 3.36 -14.86
N PRO A 141 -10.19 4.36 -15.10
CA PRO A 141 -9.97 5.38 -16.11
C PRO A 141 -8.63 6.11 -15.95
N GLY A 142 -7.81 6.15 -16.99
CA GLY A 142 -6.53 6.86 -17.00
C GLY A 142 -5.42 6.29 -16.11
N ALA A 143 -5.66 5.16 -15.43
CA ALA A 143 -4.64 4.52 -14.61
C ALA A 143 -3.61 3.77 -15.47
N PRO A 144 -2.34 3.71 -15.04
CA PRO A 144 -1.30 3.03 -15.79
C PRO A 144 -1.33 1.50 -15.64
N GLY A 145 -2.33 0.94 -14.98
CA GLY A 145 -2.42 -0.49 -14.68
C GLY A 145 -3.82 -1.06 -14.70
N VAL A 146 -3.87 -2.39 -14.57
CA VAL A 146 -5.08 -3.20 -14.47
C VAL A 146 -4.94 -4.11 -13.26
N ARG A 147 -6.03 -4.31 -12.49
CA ARG A 147 -6.11 -5.26 -11.39
C ARG A 147 -6.85 -6.51 -11.84
N THR A 148 -6.25 -7.68 -11.61
CA THR A 148 -6.86 -8.99 -11.85
C THR A 148 -7.02 -9.74 -10.53
N GLN A 149 -8.08 -10.53 -10.41
CA GLN A 149 -8.32 -11.37 -9.24
C GLN A 149 -9.06 -12.63 -9.66
N VAL A 150 -8.70 -13.76 -9.06
CA VAL A 150 -9.43 -15.00 -9.16
C VAL A 150 -10.31 -15.17 -7.92
N ARG A 151 -11.56 -15.54 -8.11
CA ARG A 151 -12.46 -16.02 -7.05
C ARG A 151 -12.81 -17.45 -7.32
N VAL A 152 -12.94 -18.27 -6.29
CA VAL A 152 -13.15 -19.71 -6.41
C VAL A 152 -14.34 -20.18 -5.57
N LYS A 153 -15.10 -21.15 -6.12
CA LYS A 153 -16.25 -21.77 -5.47
C LYS A 153 -16.25 -23.27 -5.73
N ALA A 154 -16.62 -24.08 -4.74
CA ALA A 154 -16.82 -25.49 -4.92
C ALA A 154 -18.12 -25.77 -5.70
N LEU A 155 -18.04 -26.73 -6.61
CA LEU A 155 -19.19 -27.33 -7.29
C LEU A 155 -19.33 -28.81 -6.83
N PRO A 156 -20.45 -29.49 -7.16
CA PRO A 156 -20.58 -30.91 -6.90
C PRO A 156 -19.39 -31.70 -7.44
N GLY A 157 -18.84 -32.59 -6.61
CA GLY A 157 -17.65 -33.38 -6.95
C GLY A 157 -16.29 -32.73 -6.58
N TYR A 158 -16.28 -31.56 -5.95
CA TYR A 158 -15.04 -30.99 -5.42
C TYR A 158 -14.42 -31.87 -4.34
N ASP A 159 -13.12 -32.13 -4.47
CA ASP A 159 -12.36 -32.95 -3.52
C ASP A 159 -11.15 -32.16 -3.01
N ALA A 160 -11.26 -31.65 -1.77
CA ALA A 160 -10.19 -30.92 -1.11
C ALA A 160 -8.97 -31.79 -0.79
N LYS A 161 -9.16 -33.10 -0.55
CA LYS A 161 -8.10 -34.03 -0.18
C LYS A 161 -7.16 -34.38 -1.35
N GLY A 162 -7.61 -34.19 -2.58
CA GLY A 162 -6.80 -34.38 -3.78
C GLY A 162 -5.92 -33.17 -4.13
N ALA A 163 -6.00 -32.08 -3.37
CA ALA A 163 -5.22 -30.88 -3.60
C ALA A 163 -3.80 -31.04 -3.03
N VAL A 164 -2.80 -30.63 -3.82
CA VAL A 164 -1.41 -30.58 -3.37
C VAL A 164 -1.25 -29.44 -2.37
N PRO A 165 -0.68 -29.66 -1.16
CA PRO A 165 -0.40 -28.59 -0.23
C PRO A 165 0.45 -27.49 -0.86
N HIS A 166 0.09 -26.25 -0.61
CA HIS A 166 0.75 -25.08 -1.20
C HIS A 166 2.25 -25.02 -0.90
N ASP A 167 2.66 -25.40 0.29
CA ASP A 167 4.06 -25.36 0.74
C ASP A 167 4.99 -26.33 0.00
N GLU A 168 4.47 -27.42 -0.53
CA GLU A 168 5.24 -28.38 -1.32
C GLU A 168 5.56 -27.87 -2.72
N GLN A 169 4.85 -26.84 -3.17
CA GLN A 169 4.96 -26.30 -4.52
C GLN A 169 6.14 -25.35 -4.71
N TYR A 170 6.79 -24.94 -3.62
CA TYR A 170 7.90 -23.99 -3.63
C TYR A 170 9.25 -24.61 -3.29
N LYS A 171 9.32 -25.92 -3.05
CA LYS A 171 10.57 -26.57 -2.70
C LYS A 171 11.40 -26.87 -3.93
N TYR A 172 12.62 -26.37 -3.91
CA TYR A 172 13.68 -26.82 -4.81
C TYR A 172 14.17 -28.17 -4.34
N CYS A 173 13.84 -29.23 -5.05
CA CYS A 173 14.26 -30.60 -4.70
C CYS A 173 15.23 -31.17 -5.74
N GLY A 174 16.44 -31.45 -5.31
CA GLY A 174 17.42 -32.23 -6.10
C GLY A 174 17.82 -31.57 -7.43
N GLY A 175 17.97 -30.26 -7.47
CA GLY A 175 18.38 -29.53 -8.67
C GLY A 175 17.30 -29.39 -9.74
N LYS A 176 16.07 -29.80 -9.46
CA LYS A 176 14.91 -29.61 -10.37
C LYS A 176 13.93 -28.63 -9.77
N LEU A 177 13.52 -27.67 -10.58
CA LEU A 177 12.50 -26.70 -10.23
C LEU A 177 11.13 -27.38 -10.26
N PHE A 178 10.44 -27.39 -9.13
CA PHE A 178 9.01 -27.69 -9.11
C PHE A 178 8.27 -26.44 -9.58
N ARG A 179 7.47 -26.57 -10.62
CA ARG A 179 6.53 -25.52 -10.98
C ARG A 179 5.62 -25.26 -9.80
N PRO A 180 5.44 -23.99 -9.39
CA PRO A 180 4.45 -23.67 -8.40
C PRO A 180 3.10 -24.22 -8.81
N GLY A 181 2.43 -24.94 -7.92
CA GLY A 181 1.16 -25.56 -8.24
C GLY A 181 0.01 -24.57 -8.40
N ALA A 182 0.13 -23.39 -7.77
CA ALA A 182 -0.88 -22.36 -7.82
C ALA A 182 -0.37 -21.11 -8.55
N ARG A 183 -1.16 -20.63 -9.48
CA ARG A 183 -0.94 -19.39 -10.23
C ARG A 183 -2.25 -18.64 -10.28
N THR A 184 -2.25 -17.38 -9.84
CA THR A 184 -3.46 -16.53 -9.87
C THR A 184 -3.48 -15.58 -11.05
N ASP A 185 -2.32 -15.31 -11.65
CA ASP A 185 -2.19 -14.53 -12.88
C ASP A 185 -0.91 -14.93 -13.63
N PHE A 186 -0.89 -14.67 -14.92
CA PHE A 186 0.26 -14.90 -15.79
C PHE A 186 0.44 -13.74 -16.76
N LEU A 187 1.67 -13.23 -16.79
CA LEU A 187 2.07 -12.17 -17.71
C LEU A 187 3.11 -12.76 -18.68
N PRO A 188 2.74 -12.97 -19.95
CA PRO A 188 3.63 -13.58 -20.95
C PRO A 188 4.69 -12.59 -21.46
N LEU A 189 5.48 -12.02 -20.54
CA LEU A 189 6.50 -11.03 -20.84
C LEU A 189 7.71 -11.66 -21.55
N ASP A 190 8.27 -10.94 -22.51
CA ASP A 190 9.53 -11.36 -23.14
C ASP A 190 10.72 -11.10 -22.22
N LEU A 191 11.03 -12.08 -21.37
CA LEU A 191 12.13 -12.01 -20.41
C LEU A 191 13.51 -12.30 -21.04
N SER A 192 13.60 -12.42 -22.38
CA SER A 192 14.87 -12.51 -23.08
C SER A 192 15.53 -11.16 -23.35
N LYS A 193 14.80 -10.05 -23.17
CA LYS A 193 15.24 -8.70 -23.54
C LYS A 193 15.24 -7.64 -22.43
N PRO A 194 14.82 -7.90 -21.17
CA PRO A 194 14.87 -6.88 -20.15
C PRO A 194 16.32 -6.56 -19.77
N ASN A 195 16.57 -5.30 -19.40
CA ASN A 195 17.89 -4.86 -18.92
C ASN A 195 18.14 -5.31 -17.48
N SER A 196 17.08 -5.32 -16.69
CA SER A 196 17.13 -5.73 -15.29
C SER A 196 15.75 -6.14 -14.79
N ARG A 197 15.76 -6.77 -13.63
CA ARG A 197 14.57 -7.10 -12.85
C ARG A 197 14.81 -6.66 -11.43
N ARG A 198 13.84 -6.01 -10.85
CA ARG A 198 13.89 -5.50 -9.48
C ARG A 198 12.75 -6.09 -8.68
N TYR A 199 13.06 -6.58 -7.50
CA TYR A 199 12.09 -7.06 -6.51
C TYR A 199 12.12 -6.15 -5.31
N TRP A 200 10.95 -5.93 -4.69
CA TRP A 200 10.89 -5.27 -3.40
C TRP A 200 9.92 -6.00 -2.47
N GLY A 201 10.21 -5.92 -1.18
CA GLY A 201 9.34 -6.40 -0.11
C GLY A 201 9.47 -5.50 1.10
N ILE A 202 8.46 -5.52 1.98
CA ILE A 202 8.40 -4.67 3.15
C ILE A 202 8.28 -5.58 4.38
N TYR A 203 9.09 -5.31 5.41
CA TYR A 203 8.96 -5.96 6.70
C TYR A 203 7.71 -5.49 7.44
N ASN A 204 7.16 -6.32 8.31
CA ASN A 204 5.97 -5.95 9.07
C ASN A 204 6.25 -4.87 10.09
N ASP A 205 7.38 -4.93 10.75
CA ASP A 205 7.77 -3.98 11.75
C ASP A 205 9.29 -3.84 11.85
N PRO A 206 9.78 -2.68 12.37
CA PRO A 206 11.20 -2.45 12.60
C PRO A 206 11.78 -3.32 13.72
N GLY A 207 10.96 -3.85 14.63
CA GLY A 207 11.41 -4.75 15.69
C GLY A 207 12.01 -6.05 15.14
N ASN A 208 11.53 -6.53 14.00
CA ASN A 208 12.14 -7.63 13.28
C ASN A 208 13.43 -7.24 12.54
N ARG A 209 13.69 -5.95 12.43
CA ARG A 209 14.96 -5.33 12.10
C ARG A 209 15.51 -4.68 13.36
N LEU A 210 15.89 -5.49 14.37
CA LEU A 210 16.40 -5.04 15.67
C LEU A 210 17.45 -3.95 15.57
N ASP A 211 18.19 -3.95 14.48
CA ASP A 211 19.03 -2.85 14.05
C ASP A 211 18.24 -1.90 13.14
N GLN A 212 17.60 -0.89 13.71
CA GLN A 212 16.91 0.15 12.94
C GLN A 212 17.84 0.95 12.00
N SER A 213 19.13 0.62 12.02
CA SER A 213 20.06 1.09 11.02
C SER A 213 19.76 0.55 9.63
N LYS A 214 19.01 -0.55 9.50
CA LYS A 214 18.61 -1.14 8.21
C LYS A 214 17.24 -0.65 7.78
N PRO A 215 17.01 -0.43 6.48
CA PRO A 215 15.70 -0.02 5.99
C PRO A 215 14.65 -1.15 6.15
N MET A 216 13.39 -0.76 6.36
CA MET A 216 12.24 -1.67 6.35
C MET A 216 11.96 -2.25 4.97
N LEU A 217 12.36 -1.55 3.94
CA LEU A 217 12.26 -1.99 2.55
C LEU A 217 13.45 -2.89 2.23
N GLU A 218 13.19 -4.03 1.63
CA GLU A 218 14.19 -4.89 1.01
C GLU A 218 14.07 -4.78 -0.50
N GLU A 219 15.21 -4.59 -1.18
CA GLU A 219 15.31 -4.54 -2.64
C GLU A 219 16.35 -5.54 -3.14
N LYS A 220 16.06 -6.21 -4.25
CA LYS A 220 17.01 -7.03 -4.98
C LYS A 220 16.92 -6.71 -6.47
N ILE A 221 18.04 -6.35 -7.07
CA ILE A 221 18.15 -6.08 -8.50
C ILE A 221 18.95 -7.20 -9.13
N ILE A 222 18.42 -7.79 -10.20
CA ILE A 222 19.08 -8.78 -11.03
C ILE A 222 19.37 -8.13 -12.38
N THR A 223 20.63 -8.08 -12.72
CA THR A 223 21.12 -7.55 -14.00
C THR A 223 21.81 -8.65 -14.81
N GLY A 224 21.98 -8.42 -16.09
CA GLY A 224 22.61 -9.38 -17.00
C GLY A 224 21.58 -10.17 -17.81
N PHE A 225 22.08 -10.99 -18.71
CA PHE A 225 21.28 -11.76 -19.67
C PHE A 225 21.71 -13.24 -19.66
N PRO A 226 20.77 -14.18 -19.67
CA PRO A 226 19.33 -14.00 -19.46
C PRO A 226 19.00 -13.67 -17.99
N VAL A 227 18.02 -12.79 -17.78
CA VAL A 227 17.55 -12.41 -16.42
C VAL A 227 16.46 -13.37 -15.91
N PHE A 228 16.64 -14.65 -16.14
CA PHE A 228 15.74 -15.65 -15.60
C PHE A 228 15.99 -15.85 -14.11
N GLN A 229 14.90 -15.94 -13.36
CA GLN A 229 14.95 -16.31 -11.96
C GLN A 229 14.35 -17.71 -11.84
N PRO A 230 15.18 -18.76 -11.64
CA PRO A 230 14.70 -20.16 -11.58
C PRO A 230 13.99 -20.50 -10.28
N GLU A 231 13.88 -19.55 -9.35
CA GLU A 231 13.26 -19.73 -8.05
C GLU A 231 12.05 -18.82 -7.90
N VAL A 232 11.09 -19.22 -7.07
CA VAL A 232 10.01 -18.32 -6.63
C VAL A 232 10.61 -17.31 -5.68
N ILE A 233 10.44 -16.02 -6.02
CA ILE A 233 10.79 -14.93 -5.11
C ILE A 233 9.62 -14.74 -4.13
N ALA A 234 9.61 -15.53 -3.07
CA ALA A 234 8.50 -15.59 -2.13
C ALA A 234 8.48 -14.42 -1.14
N TRP A 235 9.59 -13.73 -0.90
CA TRP A 235 9.67 -12.59 0.01
C TRP A 235 9.15 -11.29 -0.59
N ALA A 236 9.15 -11.14 -1.93
CA ALA A 236 8.79 -9.90 -2.60
C ALA A 236 7.29 -9.63 -2.62
N SER A 237 6.91 -8.38 -2.43
CA SER A 237 5.55 -7.87 -2.62
C SER A 237 5.33 -7.39 -4.05
N GLY A 238 6.40 -7.05 -4.77
CA GLY A 238 6.34 -6.61 -6.15
C GLY A 238 7.61 -6.90 -6.93
N GLU A 239 7.46 -6.85 -8.25
CA GLU A 239 8.50 -7.05 -9.24
C GLU A 239 8.40 -5.99 -10.33
N VAL A 240 9.54 -5.45 -10.76
CA VAL A 240 9.66 -4.59 -11.95
C VAL A 240 10.49 -5.32 -12.99
N VAL A 241 9.96 -5.42 -14.21
CA VAL A 241 10.71 -5.88 -15.40
C VAL A 241 11.05 -4.65 -16.23
N GLU A 242 12.34 -4.33 -16.32
CA GLU A 242 12.85 -3.09 -16.91
C GLU A 242 13.38 -3.33 -18.33
N TYR A 243 12.93 -2.53 -19.29
CA TYR A 243 13.35 -2.55 -20.70
C TYR A 243 13.93 -1.18 -21.12
N GLY A 244 14.99 -0.74 -20.47
CA GLY A 244 15.50 0.63 -20.55
C GLY A 244 14.66 1.57 -19.68
N ASP A 245 14.18 2.67 -20.28
CA ASP A 245 13.38 3.68 -19.59
C ASP A 245 11.88 3.34 -19.47
N VAL A 246 11.48 2.16 -19.91
CA VAL A 246 10.09 1.68 -19.87
C VAL A 246 10.03 0.29 -19.26
N GLY A 247 8.86 -0.14 -18.79
CA GLY A 247 8.74 -1.47 -18.23
C GLY A 247 7.36 -1.82 -17.70
N VAL A 248 7.33 -2.96 -17.01
CA VAL A 248 6.13 -3.51 -16.38
C VAL A 248 6.38 -3.72 -14.90
N ILE A 249 5.46 -3.27 -14.07
CA ILE A 249 5.44 -3.51 -12.63
C ILE A 249 4.35 -4.54 -12.35
N VAL A 250 4.68 -5.56 -11.57
CA VAL A 250 3.73 -6.57 -11.09
C VAL A 250 3.68 -6.51 -9.58
N VAL A 251 2.50 -6.30 -9.01
CA VAL A 251 2.29 -6.24 -7.56
C VAL A 251 1.36 -7.36 -7.13
N LYS A 252 1.71 -8.04 -6.06
CA LYS A 252 0.85 -8.99 -5.37
C LYS A 252 0.09 -8.27 -4.27
N GLU A 253 -1.19 -8.01 -4.47
CA GLU A 253 -2.09 -7.43 -3.46
C GLU A 253 -2.47 -8.51 -2.44
N SER A 254 -1.65 -8.64 -1.40
CA SER A 254 -1.81 -9.67 -0.37
C SER A 254 -1.31 -9.18 0.99
N ALA A 255 -1.49 -9.99 2.01
CA ALA A 255 -0.97 -9.75 3.36
C ALA A 255 0.55 -9.96 3.50
N LYS A 256 1.27 -10.04 2.39
CA LYS A 256 2.69 -10.37 2.38
C LYS A 256 3.55 -9.35 3.10
N ALA A 257 4.46 -9.86 3.93
CA ALA A 257 5.61 -9.13 4.44
C ALA A 257 6.86 -10.04 4.35
N VAL A 258 8.05 -9.44 4.32
CA VAL A 258 9.30 -10.20 4.19
C VAL A 258 9.51 -11.18 5.34
N ASN A 259 9.20 -10.77 6.56
CA ASN A 259 9.41 -11.55 7.78
C ASN A 259 8.21 -12.43 8.19
N GLN A 260 7.12 -12.40 7.42
CA GLN A 260 5.92 -13.19 7.71
C GLN A 260 5.36 -13.81 6.42
N PRO A 261 5.92 -14.93 5.97
CA PRO A 261 5.52 -15.58 4.71
C PRO A 261 4.18 -16.34 4.78
N ALA A 262 3.40 -16.19 5.85
CA ALA A 262 2.17 -16.92 6.09
C ALA A 262 1.06 -16.66 5.06
N HIS A 263 -0.05 -17.41 5.16
CA HIS A 263 -1.32 -17.23 4.43
C HIS A 263 -1.23 -17.43 2.92
N LEU A 264 -0.41 -18.36 2.47
CA LEU A 264 -0.36 -18.75 1.06
C LEU A 264 -0.19 -17.53 0.13
N THR A 265 0.60 -16.56 0.58
CA THR A 265 0.78 -15.29 -0.15
C THR A 265 1.56 -15.44 -1.46
N GLY A 266 2.31 -16.53 -1.61
CA GLY A 266 3.08 -16.81 -2.82
C GLY A 266 4.15 -15.75 -3.14
N GLY A 267 4.48 -15.62 -4.40
CA GLY A 267 5.49 -14.70 -4.89
C GLY A 267 5.50 -14.62 -6.41
N PHE A 268 6.68 -14.42 -6.98
CA PHE A 268 6.89 -14.30 -8.41
C PHE A 268 7.82 -15.42 -8.89
N PHE A 269 7.39 -16.12 -9.93
CA PHE A 269 8.23 -17.05 -10.66
C PHE A 269 8.39 -16.56 -12.10
N SER A 270 9.61 -16.48 -12.56
CA SER A 270 9.90 -15.90 -13.86
C SER A 270 10.75 -16.85 -14.67
N GLY A 271 10.09 -17.48 -15.62
CA GLY A 271 10.66 -18.44 -16.53
C GLY A 271 10.72 -17.93 -17.97
N GLN A 272 11.05 -18.83 -18.90
CA GLN A 272 11.15 -18.50 -20.32
C GLN A 272 9.83 -18.00 -20.93
N GLN A 273 8.69 -18.36 -20.36
CA GLN A 273 7.37 -18.01 -20.88
C GLN A 273 6.83 -16.67 -20.35
N GLY A 274 7.39 -16.16 -19.25
CA GLY A 274 6.92 -14.91 -18.63
C GLY A 274 6.97 -14.96 -17.11
N VAL A 275 6.15 -14.12 -16.47
CA VAL A 275 6.03 -14.00 -15.01
C VAL A 275 4.76 -14.70 -14.54
N GLU A 276 4.92 -15.71 -13.70
CA GLU A 276 3.82 -16.32 -12.95
C GLU A 276 3.67 -15.62 -11.60
N VAL A 277 2.45 -15.18 -11.28
CA VAL A 277 2.10 -14.68 -9.96
C VAL A 277 1.47 -15.81 -9.18
N THR A 278 2.17 -16.25 -8.13
CA THR A 278 1.83 -17.47 -7.39
C THR A 278 1.15 -17.16 -6.06
N GLY A 279 0.53 -18.18 -5.44
CA GLY A 279 -0.16 -18.03 -4.15
C GLY A 279 -1.57 -17.48 -4.26
N TRP A 280 -2.54 -18.24 -3.82
CA TRP A 280 -3.95 -17.92 -3.98
C TRP A 280 -4.66 -17.50 -2.67
N GLY A 281 -4.05 -17.76 -1.51
CA GLY A 281 -4.52 -17.26 -0.23
C GLY A 281 -5.64 -18.08 0.43
N LEU A 282 -5.95 -19.26 -0.10
CA LEU A 282 -6.97 -20.16 0.42
C LEU A 282 -6.38 -21.56 0.58
N ALA A 283 -6.67 -22.22 1.69
CA ALA A 283 -6.45 -23.67 1.78
C ALA A 283 -7.53 -24.40 0.96
N PRO A 284 -7.24 -25.59 0.43
CA PRO A 284 -8.24 -26.35 -0.34
C PRO A 284 -9.57 -26.55 0.41
N GLU A 285 -9.51 -26.76 1.71
CA GLU A 285 -10.66 -26.97 2.60
C GLU A 285 -11.49 -25.69 2.79
N GLU A 286 -10.94 -24.54 2.48
CA GLU A 286 -11.61 -23.24 2.56
C GLU A 286 -12.45 -22.92 1.32
N ILE A 287 -12.38 -23.72 0.25
CA ILE A 287 -13.24 -23.61 -0.92
C ILE A 287 -14.60 -24.20 -0.59
N VAL A 288 -15.63 -23.36 -0.57
CA VAL A 288 -16.99 -23.71 -0.11
C VAL A 288 -18.00 -23.64 -1.25
N PRO A 289 -19.14 -24.35 -1.15
CA PRO A 289 -20.15 -24.39 -2.22
C PRO A 289 -21.15 -23.22 -2.16
N ASP A 290 -21.24 -22.49 -1.05
CA ASP A 290 -22.25 -21.46 -0.83
C ASP A 290 -21.89 -20.10 -1.45
N ARG A 291 -20.59 -19.80 -1.59
CA ARG A 291 -20.11 -18.52 -2.13
C ARG A 291 -18.77 -18.62 -2.85
N PHE A 292 -18.48 -17.64 -3.67
CA PHE A 292 -17.14 -17.42 -4.20
C PHE A 292 -16.26 -16.84 -3.11
N ARG A 293 -15.04 -17.40 -2.98
CA ARG A 293 -13.98 -16.91 -2.09
C ARG A 293 -12.87 -16.29 -2.91
N GLU A 294 -12.30 -15.20 -2.44
CA GLU A 294 -11.30 -14.42 -3.15
C GLU A 294 -9.89 -14.97 -2.95
N CYS A 295 -9.17 -15.19 -4.04
CA CYS A 295 -7.73 -15.32 -4.04
C CYS A 295 -7.07 -13.94 -3.89
N TRP A 296 -5.75 -13.92 -3.66
CA TRP A 296 -5.00 -12.67 -3.70
C TRP A 296 -5.01 -12.06 -5.11
N ALA A 297 -5.13 -10.74 -5.19
CA ALA A 297 -5.16 -10.04 -6.46
C ALA A 297 -3.75 -9.70 -6.98
N THR A 298 -3.68 -9.33 -8.25
CA THR A 298 -2.46 -8.91 -8.95
C THR A 298 -2.69 -7.55 -9.63
N TRP A 299 -1.70 -6.67 -9.59
CA TRP A 299 -1.67 -5.47 -10.42
C TRP A 299 -0.64 -5.67 -11.52
N SER A 300 -0.99 -5.33 -12.74
CA SER A 300 -0.09 -5.22 -13.88
C SER A 300 -0.07 -3.77 -14.35
N ILE A 301 1.08 -3.09 -14.23
CA ILE A 301 1.23 -1.65 -14.43
C ILE A 301 2.33 -1.42 -15.45
N VAL A 302 2.11 -0.53 -16.43
CA VAL A 302 3.12 -0.09 -17.38
C VAL A 302 3.67 1.27 -16.98
N TYR A 303 4.93 1.53 -17.33
CA TYR A 303 5.56 2.82 -17.06
C TYR A 303 6.56 3.21 -18.14
N GLY A 304 6.81 4.52 -18.25
CA GLY A 304 7.90 5.12 -19.00
C GLY A 304 8.58 6.21 -18.17
N GLY A 305 9.77 6.64 -18.55
CA GLY A 305 10.55 7.67 -17.85
C GLY A 305 11.46 7.12 -16.75
N GLY A 306 11.92 5.88 -16.90
CA GLY A 306 12.89 5.26 -16.03
C GLY A 306 12.38 5.05 -14.60
N ASN A 307 13.29 5.09 -13.62
CA ASN A 307 12.97 4.84 -12.22
C ASN A 307 11.95 5.85 -11.62
N ASP A 308 11.99 7.10 -12.03
CA ASP A 308 11.07 8.12 -11.54
C ASP A 308 9.66 7.90 -12.10
N GLY A 309 9.56 7.53 -13.37
CA GLY A 309 8.30 7.14 -13.99
C GLY A 309 7.72 5.84 -13.42
N MET A 310 8.56 4.88 -13.08
CA MET A 310 8.16 3.65 -12.40
C MET A 310 7.50 3.96 -11.06
N GLN A 311 8.14 4.76 -10.20
CA GLN A 311 7.58 5.16 -8.91
C GLN A 311 6.27 5.95 -9.06
N MET A 312 6.20 6.85 -10.07
CA MET A 312 4.98 7.61 -10.37
C MET A 312 3.84 6.70 -10.80
N ALA A 313 4.10 5.76 -11.71
CA ALA A 313 3.07 4.84 -12.22
C ALA A 313 2.53 3.93 -11.10
N LEU A 314 3.41 3.39 -10.26
CA LEU A 314 3.00 2.58 -9.12
C LEU A 314 2.08 3.36 -8.17
N LYS A 315 2.46 4.58 -7.79
CA LYS A 315 1.67 5.41 -6.86
C LYS A 315 0.36 5.92 -7.48
N LYS A 316 0.34 6.20 -8.79
CA LYS A 316 -0.91 6.54 -9.50
C LYS A 316 -1.89 5.38 -9.49
N PHE A 317 -1.42 4.15 -9.71
CA PHE A 317 -2.29 2.99 -9.64
C PHE A 317 -2.75 2.70 -8.20
N ASP A 318 -1.84 2.83 -7.23
CA ASP A 318 -2.14 2.70 -5.81
C ASP A 318 -3.24 3.68 -5.36
N ALA A 319 -3.14 4.95 -5.77
CA ALA A 319 -4.15 5.97 -5.47
C ALA A 319 -5.52 5.70 -6.13
N ALA A 320 -5.54 5.07 -7.29
CA ALA A 320 -6.79 4.63 -7.93
C ALA A 320 -7.43 3.47 -7.15
N ARG A 321 -6.62 2.52 -6.67
CA ARG A 321 -7.10 1.38 -5.86
C ARG A 321 -7.49 1.79 -4.45
N TYR A 322 -6.73 2.68 -3.82
CA TYR A 322 -6.88 3.12 -2.43
C TYR A 322 -6.99 4.65 -2.34
N PRO A 323 -8.13 5.22 -2.71
CA PRO A 323 -8.31 6.67 -2.69
C PRO A 323 -8.10 7.24 -1.29
N VAL A 324 -7.69 8.51 -1.23
CA VAL A 324 -7.55 9.26 0.01
C VAL A 324 -8.67 10.28 0.14
N PHE A 325 -9.07 10.54 1.38
CA PHE A 325 -10.08 11.53 1.73
C PHE A 325 -9.43 12.58 2.65
N PRO A 326 -8.86 13.67 2.09
CA PRO A 326 -8.06 14.63 2.87
C PRO A 326 -8.79 15.20 4.08
N GLU A 327 -10.09 15.46 3.99
CA GLU A 327 -10.90 15.98 5.09
C GLU A 327 -10.99 15.02 6.28
N ARG A 328 -10.97 13.71 6.00
CA ARG A 328 -10.98 12.63 7.00
C ARG A 328 -9.59 12.25 7.46
N ASP A 329 -8.64 12.12 6.52
CA ASP A 329 -7.38 11.40 6.73
C ASP A 329 -6.17 12.34 6.95
N ALA A 330 -6.25 13.60 6.47
CA ALA A 330 -5.16 14.58 6.59
C ALA A 330 -5.27 15.39 7.89
N PHE A 331 -4.60 14.94 8.94
CA PHE A 331 -4.54 15.62 10.23
C PHE A 331 -3.19 15.36 10.94
N ILE A 332 -2.89 16.16 11.93
CA ILE A 332 -1.80 15.93 12.86
C ILE A 332 -2.37 15.20 14.08
N LEU A 333 -1.90 13.98 14.29
CA LEU A 333 -2.31 13.11 15.39
C LEU A 333 -1.34 13.22 16.56
N SER A 334 -1.83 13.20 17.79
CA SER A 334 -1.07 12.88 19.00
C SER A 334 -1.58 11.58 19.59
N ASN A 335 -0.69 10.79 20.21
CA ASN A 335 -1.03 9.52 20.83
C ASN A 335 -0.47 9.45 22.25
N THR A 336 -1.30 9.01 23.22
CA THR A 336 -0.94 9.01 24.64
C THR A 336 0.05 7.92 25.03
N TRP A 337 0.33 6.94 24.17
CA TRP A 337 1.36 5.91 24.44
C TRP A 337 2.79 6.48 24.30
N GLY A 338 2.96 7.46 23.42
CA GLY A 338 4.27 7.95 22.97
C GLY A 338 5.24 8.46 24.01
N PRO A 339 4.83 9.14 25.09
CA PRO A 339 5.81 9.70 26.04
C PRO A 339 6.36 8.67 27.03
N ALA A 340 6.76 7.50 26.54
CA ALA A 340 7.24 6.42 27.37
C ALA A 340 7.85 6.87 28.68
N ASN A 341 7.22 6.57 29.75
CA ASN A 341 7.79 6.32 31.03
C ASN A 341 6.81 6.45 32.18
N PRO A 342 6.83 5.53 33.06
CA PRO A 342 6.78 4.10 32.88
C PRO A 342 5.33 3.67 32.63
N GLY A 343 5.05 3.23 31.41
CA GLY A 343 3.79 2.61 31.01
C GLY A 343 2.79 3.57 30.37
N GLY A 344 2.57 3.39 29.05
CA GLY A 344 1.63 4.15 28.23
C GLY A 344 0.22 4.27 28.80
N MET A 345 -0.30 3.21 29.43
CA MET A 345 -1.60 3.19 30.09
C MET A 345 -1.80 4.27 31.17
N ARG A 346 -0.71 4.78 31.78
CA ARG A 346 -0.78 5.86 32.76
C ARG A 346 -1.32 7.15 32.17
N TYR A 347 -0.97 7.42 30.92
CA TYR A 347 -1.30 8.67 30.22
C TYR A 347 -2.72 8.68 29.67
N THR A 348 -3.47 7.58 29.78
CA THR A 348 -4.88 7.50 29.42
C THR A 348 -5.81 7.93 30.57
N ALA A 349 -5.27 8.35 31.73
CA ALA A 349 -6.09 8.86 32.82
C ALA A 349 -6.76 10.19 32.42
N GLU A 350 -8.03 10.39 32.87
CA GLU A 350 -8.84 11.57 32.58
C GLU A 350 -8.07 12.88 32.83
N GLU A 351 -7.38 12.98 33.97
CA GLU A 351 -6.59 14.16 34.34
C GLU A 351 -5.49 14.47 33.30
N THR A 352 -4.80 13.45 32.79
CA THR A 352 -3.75 13.63 31.76
C THR A 352 -4.38 14.07 30.45
N VAL A 353 -5.45 13.43 30.02
CA VAL A 353 -6.17 13.76 28.79
C VAL A 353 -6.72 15.19 28.84
N MET A 354 -7.28 15.61 29.97
CA MET A 354 -7.81 16.95 30.18
C MET A 354 -6.74 18.04 30.12
N LYS A 355 -5.51 17.74 30.56
CA LYS A 355 -4.33 18.65 30.43
C LYS A 355 -3.79 18.68 29.01
N GLU A 356 -3.82 17.55 28.32
CA GLU A 356 -3.24 17.42 26.99
C GLU A 356 -4.06 18.15 25.92
N ILE A 357 -5.38 18.13 25.99
CA ILE A 357 -6.27 18.77 25.00
C ILE A 357 -5.91 20.26 24.76
N PRO A 358 -5.84 21.13 25.78
CA PRO A 358 -5.46 22.53 25.55
C PRO A 358 -4.00 22.69 25.10
N ALA A 359 -3.09 21.82 25.55
CA ALA A 359 -1.68 21.87 25.16
C ALA A 359 -1.49 21.53 23.68
N LEU A 360 -2.24 20.55 23.16
CA LEU A 360 -2.25 20.21 21.75
C LEU A 360 -2.84 21.34 20.88
N ALA A 361 -3.96 21.91 21.32
CA ALA A 361 -4.59 23.04 20.63
C ALA A 361 -3.64 24.24 20.55
N GLU A 362 -2.87 24.50 21.60
CA GLU A 362 -1.90 25.59 21.66
C GLU A 362 -0.86 25.50 20.54
N ILE A 363 -0.39 24.32 20.19
CA ILE A 363 0.59 24.10 19.13
C ILE A 363 -0.02 23.77 17.75
N GLY A 364 -1.36 23.56 17.69
CA GLY A 364 -2.08 23.31 16.45
C GLY A 364 -2.22 21.84 16.05
N VAL A 365 -1.93 20.89 16.94
CA VAL A 365 -2.27 19.46 16.75
C VAL A 365 -3.79 19.28 16.82
N GLU A 366 -4.36 18.35 16.08
CA GLU A 366 -5.80 18.31 15.80
C GLU A 366 -6.53 17.08 16.33
N VAL A 367 -5.81 15.99 16.55
CA VAL A 367 -6.40 14.74 17.04
C VAL A 367 -5.61 14.24 18.23
N LEU A 368 -6.31 13.94 19.33
CA LEU A 368 -5.74 13.22 20.47
C LEU A 368 -6.26 11.79 20.46
N GLN A 369 -5.37 10.83 20.23
CA GLN A 369 -5.67 9.41 20.29
C GLN A 369 -5.31 8.87 21.68
N ILE A 370 -6.35 8.46 22.44
CA ILE A 370 -6.22 7.85 23.76
C ILE A 370 -5.90 6.37 23.54
N ASP A 371 -4.68 5.98 23.87
CA ASP A 371 -4.16 4.63 23.64
C ASP A 371 -4.69 3.61 24.66
N ASP A 372 -4.17 2.38 24.63
CA ASP A 372 -4.57 1.30 25.55
C ASP A 372 -4.60 1.75 27.00
N GLY A 373 -5.66 1.33 27.74
CA GLY A 373 -5.86 1.64 29.14
C GLY A 373 -7.03 2.60 29.43
N TRP A 374 -7.79 3.06 28.41
CA TRP A 374 -9.04 3.80 28.62
C TRP A 374 -10.21 2.87 28.88
N GLN A 375 -10.15 1.65 28.39
CA GLN A 375 -11.15 0.59 28.55
C GLN A 375 -11.02 -0.10 29.93
N LYS A 376 -12.01 -0.87 30.31
CA LYS A 376 -12.05 -1.59 31.59
C LYS A 376 -11.00 -2.71 31.64
N ALA A 377 -10.27 -2.80 32.73
CA ALA A 377 -9.33 -3.87 32.96
C ALA A 377 -10.04 -5.24 32.93
N GLY A 378 -9.48 -6.23 32.25
CA GLY A 378 -10.01 -7.58 32.11
C GLY A 378 -10.95 -7.79 30.93
N ASP A 379 -11.30 -6.75 30.18
CA ASP A 379 -12.10 -6.86 28.95
C ASP A 379 -11.29 -7.32 27.73
N GLY A 380 -10.10 -7.87 27.95
CA GLY A 380 -9.27 -8.45 26.89
C GLY A 380 -8.98 -7.50 25.74
N HIS A 381 -8.70 -6.24 26.05
CA HIS A 381 -8.50 -5.19 25.06
C HIS A 381 -9.77 -4.85 24.23
N CYS A 382 -10.96 -5.10 24.75
CA CYS A 382 -12.19 -4.67 24.11
C CYS A 382 -12.54 -3.23 24.49
N ALA A 383 -13.01 -2.47 23.50
CA ALA A 383 -13.55 -1.13 23.70
C ALA A 383 -15.00 -1.17 24.24
N LYS A 384 -15.32 -2.03 25.22
CA LYS A 384 -16.71 -2.23 25.67
C LYS A 384 -17.20 -1.23 26.66
N ASN A 385 -16.37 -0.80 27.59
CA ASN A 385 -16.76 -0.01 28.71
C ASN A 385 -15.74 1.07 29.03
N PHE A 386 -16.23 2.19 29.57
CA PHE A 386 -15.35 3.19 30.17
C PHE A 386 -14.70 2.63 31.43
N LEU A 387 -13.44 2.96 31.60
CA LEU A 387 -12.77 2.71 32.86
C LEU A 387 -13.47 3.54 33.98
N PRO A 388 -13.52 3.04 35.23
CA PRO A 388 -14.02 3.81 36.34
C PRO A 388 -13.31 5.17 36.55
N LYS A 389 -12.11 5.35 35.97
CA LYS A 389 -11.35 6.60 36.01
C LYS A 389 -11.97 7.74 35.19
N TYR A 390 -12.89 7.45 34.27
CA TYR A 390 -13.67 8.45 33.55
C TYR A 390 -15.04 8.61 34.23
N LYS A 391 -15.13 9.52 35.19
CA LYS A 391 -16.28 9.66 36.10
C LYS A 391 -17.60 9.89 35.38
N ASN A 392 -17.59 10.68 34.29
CA ASN A 392 -18.75 11.06 33.52
C ASN A 392 -18.73 10.48 32.09
N GLY A 393 -18.04 9.36 31.87
CA GLY A 393 -17.79 8.84 30.52
C GLY A 393 -17.04 9.86 29.66
N TRP A 394 -17.42 10.01 28.40
CA TRP A 394 -16.79 10.95 27.51
C TRP A 394 -17.23 12.40 27.66
N LYS A 395 -18.28 12.69 28.49
CA LYS A 395 -18.95 14.01 28.52
C LYS A 395 -17.96 15.18 28.72
N ASP A 396 -17.13 15.09 29.74
CA ASP A 396 -16.24 16.21 30.11
C ASP A 396 -15.08 16.36 29.17
N ILE A 397 -14.49 15.22 28.73
CA ILE A 397 -13.44 15.19 27.74
C ILE A 397 -13.94 15.74 26.39
N LYS A 398 -15.12 15.29 25.94
CA LYS A 398 -15.75 15.75 24.70
C LYS A 398 -16.02 17.26 24.73
N ALA A 399 -16.59 17.74 25.82
CA ALA A 399 -16.88 19.17 25.97
C ALA A 399 -15.58 20.01 25.91
N LEU A 400 -14.51 19.55 26.55
CA LEU A 400 -13.23 20.24 26.50
C LEU A 400 -12.58 20.15 25.09
N ALA A 401 -12.64 18.98 24.48
CA ALA A 401 -12.12 18.76 23.13
C ALA A 401 -12.83 19.68 22.11
N ASP A 402 -14.16 19.77 22.16
CA ASP A 402 -14.96 20.67 21.32
C ASP A 402 -14.59 22.14 21.53
N LYS A 403 -14.44 22.57 22.79
CA LYS A 403 -14.02 23.93 23.12
C LYS A 403 -12.69 24.32 22.47
N HIS A 404 -11.78 23.35 22.35
CA HIS A 404 -10.43 23.56 21.81
C HIS A 404 -10.27 23.13 20.36
N GLY A 405 -11.32 22.64 19.69
CA GLY A 405 -11.28 22.16 18.31
C GLY A 405 -10.44 20.88 18.12
N ILE A 406 -10.29 20.08 19.16
CA ILE A 406 -9.57 18.80 19.13
C ILE A 406 -10.56 17.67 18.84
N ARG A 407 -10.26 16.85 17.85
CA ARG A 407 -10.94 15.58 17.59
C ARG A 407 -10.31 14.48 18.45
N LEU A 408 -11.07 13.41 18.72
CA LEU A 408 -10.60 12.33 19.56
C LEU A 408 -10.32 11.05 18.74
N GLY A 409 -9.41 10.26 19.23
CA GLY A 409 -9.12 8.91 18.73
C GLY A 409 -9.04 7.94 19.89
N LEU A 410 -9.22 6.66 19.63
CA LEU A 410 -9.20 5.60 20.61
C LEU A 410 -8.39 4.41 20.12
N TRP A 411 -7.72 3.73 21.03
CA TRP A 411 -7.11 2.44 20.78
C TRP A 411 -8.13 1.30 20.92
N VAL A 412 -7.95 0.25 20.13
CA VAL A 412 -8.80 -0.95 20.20
C VAL A 412 -8.03 -2.21 19.80
N ALA A 413 -8.21 -3.29 20.57
CA ALA A 413 -7.87 -4.63 20.12
C ALA A 413 -9.02 -5.14 19.24
N ILE A 414 -8.96 -4.87 17.96
CA ILE A 414 -10.07 -5.03 17.03
C ILE A 414 -10.58 -6.48 16.93
N ARG A 415 -9.74 -7.46 17.21
CA ARG A 415 -10.13 -8.88 17.22
C ARG A 415 -11.27 -9.18 18.17
N ASN A 416 -11.30 -8.50 19.32
CA ASN A 416 -12.25 -8.73 20.41
C ASN A 416 -13.32 -7.63 20.50
N ALA A 417 -13.28 -6.63 19.63
CA ALA A 417 -14.17 -5.48 19.71
C ALA A 417 -15.61 -5.83 19.34
N ASP A 418 -16.55 -5.27 20.09
CA ASP A 418 -17.95 -5.25 19.71
C ASP A 418 -18.19 -4.07 18.76
N LEU A 419 -18.68 -4.34 17.56
CA LEU A 419 -18.89 -3.32 16.54
C LEU A 419 -19.93 -2.27 16.96
N ASN A 420 -20.91 -2.63 17.81
CA ASN A 420 -21.89 -1.67 18.32
C ASN A 420 -21.25 -0.71 19.33
N ASP A 421 -20.31 -1.20 20.14
CA ASP A 421 -19.56 -0.34 21.07
C ASP A 421 -18.66 0.63 20.28
N LEU A 422 -18.04 0.19 19.17
CA LEU A 422 -17.26 1.08 18.31
C LEU A 422 -18.14 2.17 17.69
N LYS A 423 -19.31 1.80 17.14
CA LYS A 423 -20.29 2.75 16.59
C LYS A 423 -20.75 3.75 17.64
N LYS A 424 -21.09 3.29 18.84
CA LYS A 424 -21.50 4.14 19.96
C LYS A 424 -20.43 5.17 20.32
N ASN A 425 -19.17 4.77 20.41
CA ASN A 425 -18.07 5.72 20.67
C ASN A 425 -17.95 6.77 19.57
N ILE A 426 -18.13 6.39 18.28
CA ILE A 426 -18.12 7.35 17.17
C ILE A 426 -19.27 8.33 17.28
N ASP A 427 -20.46 7.86 17.58
CA ASP A 427 -21.67 8.68 17.72
C ASP A 427 -21.56 9.66 18.90
N GLU A 428 -21.03 9.23 20.04
CA GLU A 428 -20.84 10.06 21.24
C GLU A 428 -19.72 11.09 21.06
N LEU A 429 -18.61 10.72 20.38
CA LEU A 429 -17.46 11.59 20.23
C LEU A 429 -17.52 12.45 18.95
N GLY A 430 -18.38 12.10 17.98
CA GLY A 430 -18.54 12.80 16.72
C GLY A 430 -17.44 12.55 15.68
N PHE A 431 -16.28 12.10 16.11
CA PHE A 431 -15.14 11.61 15.29
C PHE A 431 -14.29 10.67 16.13
N VAL A 432 -13.84 9.55 15.54
CA VAL A 432 -12.86 8.67 16.17
C VAL A 432 -11.81 8.17 15.17
N SER A 433 -10.55 8.47 15.46
CA SER A 433 -9.40 7.82 14.80
C SER A 433 -9.05 6.56 15.63
N TRP A 434 -9.34 5.39 15.09
CA TRP A 434 -9.07 4.13 15.77
C TRP A 434 -7.63 3.66 15.54
N LYS A 435 -6.85 3.48 16.61
CA LYS A 435 -5.64 2.67 16.54
C LYS A 435 -6.03 1.21 16.71
N ALA A 436 -6.09 0.47 15.61
CA ALA A 436 -6.40 -0.95 15.62
C ALA A 436 -5.14 -1.77 15.84
N ASP A 437 -5.12 -2.46 16.96
CA ASP A 437 -3.97 -3.23 17.44
C ASP A 437 -4.36 -4.69 17.70
N PHE A 438 -3.36 -5.55 17.94
CA PHE A 438 -3.53 -7.00 18.21
C PHE A 438 -4.42 -7.72 17.19
N ASP A 439 -4.32 -7.32 15.93
CA ASP A 439 -5.10 -7.88 14.82
C ASP A 439 -4.45 -9.13 14.26
N TYR A 440 -4.46 -10.20 15.04
CA TYR A 440 -3.93 -11.50 14.63
C TYR A 440 -4.87 -12.18 13.65
N LEU A 441 -4.34 -12.64 12.53
CA LEU A 441 -5.08 -13.25 11.43
C LEU A 441 -4.50 -14.65 11.16
N ALA A 442 -5.15 -15.68 11.69
CA ALA A 442 -4.63 -17.04 11.64
C ALA A 442 -4.88 -17.73 10.28
N ASN A 443 -5.92 -17.33 9.55
CA ASN A 443 -6.34 -17.96 8.31
C ASN A 443 -7.07 -16.95 7.39
N ARG A 444 -7.45 -17.37 6.19
CA ARG A 444 -8.15 -16.53 5.22
C ARG A 444 -9.53 -16.06 5.72
N GLY A 445 -10.23 -16.90 6.49
CA GLY A 445 -11.52 -16.52 7.09
C GLY A 445 -11.39 -15.34 8.06
N ASP A 446 -10.30 -15.26 8.81
CA ASP A 446 -10.01 -14.12 9.69
C ASP A 446 -9.86 -12.81 8.88
N TYR A 447 -9.16 -12.85 7.72
CA TYR A 447 -9.05 -11.69 6.82
C TYR A 447 -10.42 -11.23 6.30
N GLU A 448 -11.25 -12.16 5.83
CA GLU A 448 -12.60 -11.85 5.32
C GLU A 448 -13.48 -11.24 6.41
N ALA A 449 -13.47 -11.82 7.60
CA ALA A 449 -14.21 -11.28 8.74
C ALA A 449 -13.71 -9.88 9.14
N ARG A 450 -12.40 -9.67 9.09
CA ARG A 450 -11.81 -8.39 9.46
C ARG A 450 -12.12 -7.30 8.44
N ILE A 451 -12.04 -7.59 7.15
CA ILE A 451 -12.47 -6.70 6.07
C ILE A 451 -13.93 -6.26 6.28
N ALA A 452 -14.81 -7.23 6.54
CA ALA A 452 -16.23 -6.95 6.80
C ALA A 452 -16.42 -6.04 8.02
N ASN A 453 -15.67 -6.25 9.11
CA ASN A 453 -15.74 -5.44 10.32
C ASN A 453 -15.30 -3.98 10.06
N TYR A 454 -14.12 -3.78 9.44
CA TYR A 454 -13.63 -2.44 9.12
C TYR A 454 -14.60 -1.69 8.21
N ARG A 455 -15.06 -2.35 7.14
CA ARG A 455 -16.03 -1.75 6.21
C ARG A 455 -17.36 -1.43 6.89
N THR A 456 -17.84 -2.28 7.80
CA THR A 456 -19.06 -2.03 8.57
C THR A 456 -18.94 -0.77 9.43
N ILE A 457 -17.80 -0.56 10.10
CA ILE A 457 -17.59 0.63 10.94
C ILE A 457 -17.41 1.87 10.07
N LEU A 458 -16.66 1.81 8.99
CA LEU A 458 -16.51 2.95 8.08
C LEU A 458 -17.82 3.36 7.42
N LYS A 459 -18.63 2.41 6.96
CA LYS A 459 -19.96 2.69 6.40
C LYS A 459 -20.93 3.31 7.39
N HIS A 460 -20.79 3.04 8.70
CA HIS A 460 -21.60 3.67 9.73
C HIS A 460 -21.37 5.19 9.79
N ALA A 461 -20.12 5.64 9.61
CA ALA A 461 -19.79 7.05 9.79
C ALA A 461 -18.57 7.47 8.94
N TRP A 462 -18.68 7.38 7.61
CA TRP A 462 -17.59 7.48 6.63
C TRP A 462 -16.60 8.64 6.83
N MET A 463 -17.11 9.86 7.06
CA MET A 463 -16.28 11.05 7.27
C MET A 463 -15.91 11.28 8.75
N LYS A 464 -16.42 10.47 9.66
CA LYS A 464 -16.26 10.63 11.12
C LYS A 464 -15.39 9.57 11.75
N THR A 465 -14.81 8.67 10.95
CA THR A 465 -13.94 7.62 11.48
C THR A 465 -12.96 7.13 10.43
N GLN A 466 -11.82 6.69 10.89
CA GLN A 466 -10.81 5.99 10.12
C GLN A 466 -10.01 5.08 11.04
N PHE A 467 -9.27 4.12 10.46
CA PHE A 467 -8.41 3.24 11.20
C PHE A 467 -6.94 3.54 10.92
N THR A 468 -6.15 3.49 11.98
CA THR A 468 -4.71 3.36 11.90
C THR A 468 -4.36 1.94 12.28
N LEU A 469 -3.82 1.19 11.33
CA LEU A 469 -3.52 -0.23 11.50
C LEU A 469 -2.07 -0.43 11.90
N CYS A 470 -1.85 -1.20 12.96
CA CYS A 470 -0.52 -1.55 13.43
C CYS A 470 -0.02 -2.84 12.77
N PRO A 471 1.05 -2.79 11.98
CA PRO A 471 1.71 -4.00 11.49
C PRO A 471 2.72 -4.50 12.54
N GLU A 472 2.25 -4.85 13.76
CA GLU A 472 3.14 -5.25 14.84
C GLU A 472 3.55 -6.73 14.81
N TYR A 473 4.75 -6.96 15.30
CA TYR A 473 5.48 -8.14 15.76
C TYR A 473 5.33 -9.46 14.97
N ASP A 474 5.06 -10.52 15.63
CA ASP A 474 5.39 -11.92 15.33
C ASP A 474 4.21 -12.74 14.84
N ALA A 475 3.03 -12.17 14.75
CA ALA A 475 1.85 -12.85 14.23
C ALA A 475 1.46 -12.33 12.85
N PRO A 476 0.81 -13.15 12.04
CA PRO A 476 0.27 -12.71 10.77
C PRO A 476 -0.69 -11.54 10.93
N ARG A 477 -0.45 -10.47 10.16
CA ARG A 477 -1.17 -9.21 10.20
C ARG A 477 -1.86 -8.93 8.88
N TYR A 478 -2.62 -7.84 8.87
CA TYR A 478 -3.42 -7.43 7.73
C TYR A 478 -2.60 -7.15 6.47
N GLY A 479 -1.34 -6.78 6.62
CA GLY A 479 -0.42 -6.50 5.53
C GLY A 479 -0.52 -5.07 5.00
N TRP A 480 0.55 -4.64 4.35
CA TRP A 480 0.76 -3.26 3.92
C TRP A 480 -0.25 -2.80 2.85
N TYR A 481 -0.70 -3.69 1.97
CA TYR A 481 -1.60 -3.30 0.89
C TYR A 481 -3.05 -3.15 1.36
N PHE A 482 -3.56 -4.06 2.19
CA PHE A 482 -4.94 -3.95 2.67
C PHE A 482 -5.16 -2.85 3.69
N ALA A 483 -4.18 -2.62 4.55
CA ALA A 483 -4.28 -1.59 5.59
C ALA A 483 -4.56 -0.19 5.03
N LYS A 484 -4.15 0.09 3.80
CA LYS A 484 -4.39 1.38 3.12
C LYS A 484 -5.87 1.70 2.86
N GLU A 485 -6.73 0.69 2.79
CA GLU A 485 -8.14 0.89 2.47
C GLU A 485 -8.89 1.65 3.57
N TYR A 486 -8.47 1.50 4.83
CA TYR A 486 -9.26 1.98 5.98
C TYR A 486 -8.75 3.27 6.61
N GLY A 487 -7.63 3.76 6.16
CA GLY A 487 -6.98 4.96 6.69
C GLY A 487 -5.48 4.95 6.49
N SER A 488 -4.72 5.00 7.57
CA SER A 488 -3.27 5.01 7.54
C SER A 488 -2.66 3.80 8.25
N ILE A 489 -1.38 3.55 7.97
CA ILE A 489 -0.61 2.51 8.64
C ILE A 489 0.19 3.16 9.77
N TYR A 490 0.00 2.65 10.98
CA TYR A 490 0.82 2.93 12.12
C TYR A 490 2.16 2.22 11.92
N PHE A 491 3.16 3.00 11.60
CA PHE A 491 4.48 2.48 11.33
C PHE A 491 5.38 2.71 12.55
N GLN A 492 5.66 1.66 13.28
CA GLN A 492 6.54 1.73 14.44
C GLN A 492 7.99 1.93 13.99
N ASN A 493 8.41 3.16 13.94
CA ASN A 493 9.76 3.58 13.59
C ASN A 493 10.58 4.05 14.79
N ILE A 494 10.11 3.71 15.97
CA ILE A 494 10.75 4.02 17.25
C ILE A 494 11.01 2.71 17.96
N GLN A 495 12.25 2.49 18.37
CA GLN A 495 12.56 1.39 19.26
C GLN A 495 12.26 1.82 20.69
N GLU A 496 11.34 1.13 21.34
CA GLU A 496 11.22 1.19 22.79
C GLU A 496 12.40 0.47 23.39
N ALA A 497 13.36 1.22 23.90
CA ALA A 497 14.29 0.63 24.85
C ALA A 497 13.51 0.31 26.13
N GLU A 498 14.00 -0.65 26.91
CA GLU A 498 13.39 -0.99 28.20
C GLU A 498 12.99 0.27 28.99
N PRO A 499 11.78 0.26 29.62
CA PRO A 499 11.35 1.41 30.40
C PRO A 499 12.45 1.88 31.35
N PRO A 500 12.71 3.16 31.45
CA PRO A 500 11.85 4.28 31.12
C PRO A 500 12.26 5.10 29.89
N HIS A 501 12.90 4.52 28.89
CA HIS A 501 13.67 5.29 27.91
C HIS A 501 13.24 4.99 26.48
N LEU A 502 12.68 5.98 25.80
CA LEU A 502 12.49 5.94 24.35
C LEU A 502 13.83 6.17 23.65
N THR A 503 14.04 5.35 22.65
CA THR A 503 15.13 5.52 21.71
C THR A 503 14.60 6.13 20.42
N PHE A 504 14.70 7.43 20.27
CA PHE A 504 14.39 8.13 19.05
C PHE A 504 15.68 8.57 18.38
N VAL A 505 15.92 8.08 17.17
CA VAL A 505 17.10 8.42 16.37
C VAL A 505 16.62 9.11 15.11
N PRO A 506 16.72 10.44 14.96
CA PRO A 506 16.10 11.19 13.88
C PRO A 506 16.44 10.68 12.49
N TYR A 507 17.72 10.43 12.20
CA TYR A 507 18.10 9.97 10.86
C TYR A 507 17.65 8.53 10.55
N HIS A 508 17.45 7.65 11.55
CA HIS A 508 16.86 6.33 11.34
C HIS A 508 15.38 6.47 10.89
N VAL A 509 14.63 7.33 11.58
CA VAL A 509 13.25 7.63 11.22
C VAL A 509 13.18 8.19 9.80
N LEU A 510 14.01 9.18 9.50
CA LEU A 510 14.07 9.80 8.17
C LEU A 510 14.41 8.76 7.09
N ARG A 511 15.41 7.89 7.34
CA ARG A 511 15.84 6.85 6.40
C ARG A 511 14.76 5.83 6.13
N GLN A 512 14.05 5.33 7.16
CA GLN A 512 12.96 4.38 6.98
C GLN A 512 11.89 4.95 6.03
N HIS A 513 11.48 6.19 6.24
CA HIS A 513 10.46 6.83 5.42
C HIS A 513 10.97 7.19 4.02
N TRP A 514 12.25 7.54 3.90
CA TRP A 514 12.91 7.78 2.61
C TRP A 514 12.90 6.53 1.73
N PHE A 515 13.19 5.35 2.30
CA PHE A 515 13.11 4.08 1.57
C PHE A 515 11.66 3.69 1.25
N MET A 516 10.75 3.82 2.22
CA MET A 516 9.34 3.51 2.01
C MET A 516 8.71 4.37 0.90
N ALA A 517 9.09 5.63 0.83
CA ALA A 517 8.59 6.57 -0.19
C ALA A 517 9.00 6.21 -1.63
N LYS A 518 9.87 5.22 -1.86
CA LYS A 518 10.13 4.70 -3.21
C LYS A 518 8.93 3.94 -3.78
N TYR A 519 8.26 3.11 -2.95
CA TYR A 519 7.23 2.16 -3.40
C TYR A 519 5.88 2.32 -2.71
N PHE A 520 5.82 3.11 -1.63
CA PHE A 520 4.63 3.24 -0.80
C PHE A 520 4.10 4.68 -0.81
N PRO A 521 2.78 4.90 -0.88
CA PRO A 521 2.20 6.24 -0.83
C PRO A 521 2.37 6.85 0.56
N SER A 522 2.99 8.02 0.63
CA SER A 522 3.31 8.69 1.88
C SER A 522 2.07 9.05 2.72
N ASN A 523 0.98 9.43 2.07
CA ASN A 523 -0.29 9.80 2.71
C ASN A 523 -1.05 8.61 3.36
N LYS A 524 -0.52 7.41 3.24
CA LYS A 524 -1.00 6.20 3.93
C LYS A 524 -0.07 5.73 5.05
N LEU A 525 1.00 6.46 5.35
CA LEU A 525 2.03 6.05 6.29
C LEU A 525 2.18 7.07 7.40
N GLN A 526 1.95 6.67 8.65
CA GLN A 526 2.23 7.51 9.81
C GLN A 526 3.72 7.58 10.12
N VAL A 527 4.16 8.74 10.55
CA VAL A 527 5.51 8.96 11.09
C VAL A 527 5.39 9.28 12.57
N MET A 528 6.00 8.46 13.41
CA MET A 528 6.04 8.69 14.85
C MET A 528 7.13 9.71 15.17
N LEU A 529 6.73 10.85 15.73
CA LEU A 529 7.56 11.99 16.03
C LEU A 529 7.66 12.15 17.54
N GLN A 530 8.87 12.01 18.09
CA GLN A 530 9.14 12.12 19.52
C GLN A 530 9.61 13.49 19.93
N ASN A 531 9.50 13.76 21.24
CA ASN A 531 10.16 14.91 21.87
C ASN A 531 11.66 14.68 21.93
N PRO A 532 12.49 15.38 21.13
CA PRO A 532 13.92 15.13 21.07
C PRO A 532 14.63 15.43 22.39
N LYS A 533 14.07 16.30 23.24
CA LYS A 533 14.68 16.69 24.54
C LYS A 533 14.40 15.65 25.62
N ARG A 534 13.48 14.70 25.41
CA ARG A 534 13.13 13.63 26.36
C ARG A 534 13.71 12.27 26.00
N THR A 535 14.62 12.21 25.04
CA THR A 535 15.28 10.98 24.60
C THR A 535 16.55 10.68 25.42
N ARG A 536 17.02 9.45 25.36
CA ARG A 536 18.30 9.05 25.97
C ARG A 536 19.48 9.66 25.23
N LYS A 537 20.24 10.54 25.93
CA LYS A 537 21.39 11.23 25.37
C LYS A 537 22.62 10.33 25.18
N ASP A 538 22.69 9.22 25.89
CA ASP A 538 23.73 8.21 25.77
C ASP A 538 23.51 7.24 24.59
N PHE A 539 22.34 7.25 24.02
CA PHE A 539 21.94 6.34 22.96
C PHE A 539 21.67 7.04 21.63
N SER A 540 21.29 8.30 21.65
CA SER A 540 20.88 9.07 20.48
C SER A 540 21.32 10.53 20.58
N ASP A 541 21.62 11.11 19.43
CA ASP A 541 21.87 12.53 19.28
C ASP A 541 20.62 13.40 19.17
N ALA A 542 19.41 12.78 19.31
CA ALA A 542 18.13 13.47 19.15
C ALA A 542 18.05 14.77 19.96
N SER A 543 18.59 14.79 21.19
CA SER A 543 18.61 15.99 22.06
C SER A 543 19.32 17.20 21.45
N ARG A 544 20.16 17.00 20.44
CA ARG A 544 20.87 18.06 19.70
C ARG A 544 20.06 18.66 18.57
N HIS A 545 18.94 17.99 18.17
CA HIS A 545 18.04 18.47 17.13
C HIS A 545 16.97 19.40 17.71
N GLY A 546 16.48 20.33 16.88
CA GLY A 546 15.30 21.14 17.16
C GLY A 546 14.01 20.33 17.08
N HIS A 547 12.98 20.75 17.77
CA HIS A 547 11.63 20.17 17.66
C HIS A 547 11.06 20.31 16.24
N GLY A 548 11.33 21.46 15.59
CA GLY A 548 10.92 21.73 14.22
C GLY A 548 11.55 20.76 13.22
N TYR A 549 12.84 20.45 13.36
CA TYR A 549 13.53 19.45 12.53
C TYR A 549 12.87 18.07 12.65
N CYS A 550 12.62 17.63 13.88
CA CYS A 550 12.01 16.34 14.14
C CYS A 550 10.56 16.28 13.60
N PHE A 551 9.78 17.34 13.76
CA PHE A 551 8.43 17.40 13.23
C PHE A 551 8.39 17.45 11.70
N ALA A 552 9.33 18.15 11.08
CA ALA A 552 9.38 18.30 9.62
C ALA A 552 9.49 16.95 8.89
N MET A 553 10.14 15.95 9.49
CA MET A 553 10.22 14.59 8.92
C MET A 553 8.86 13.95 8.64
N GLY A 554 7.83 14.36 9.38
CA GLY A 554 6.46 13.87 9.21
C GLY A 554 5.63 14.59 8.14
N ILE A 555 6.05 15.76 7.67
CA ILE A 555 5.25 16.62 6.77
C ILE A 555 4.80 15.93 5.48
N PRO A 556 5.65 15.13 4.78
CA PRO A 556 5.23 14.43 3.57
C PRO A 556 4.29 13.24 3.81
N PHE A 557 4.04 12.90 5.06
CA PHE A 557 3.33 11.70 5.53
C PHE A 557 2.12 12.08 6.39
N VAL A 558 1.66 11.15 7.23
CA VAL A 558 0.67 11.44 8.27
C VAL A 558 1.43 11.67 9.59
N PRO A 559 1.59 12.93 10.04
CA PRO A 559 2.38 13.22 11.23
C PRO A 559 1.69 12.69 12.49
N CYS A 560 2.34 11.77 13.19
CA CYS A 560 1.94 11.30 14.51
C CYS A 560 2.87 11.90 15.58
N PHE A 561 2.36 12.91 16.30
CA PHE A 561 3.03 13.51 17.44
C PHE A 561 3.01 12.54 18.62
N PHE A 562 3.88 11.52 18.54
CA PHE A 562 3.92 10.39 19.48
C PHE A 562 4.57 10.80 20.79
N GLN A 563 3.99 11.79 21.42
CA GLN A 563 4.41 12.44 22.66
C GLN A 563 3.25 13.25 23.23
N LEU A 564 3.40 13.80 24.45
CA LEU A 564 2.44 14.72 25.03
C LEU A 564 2.95 16.17 24.95
N ALA A 565 2.09 17.05 24.42
CA ALA A 565 2.40 18.48 24.28
C ALA A 565 2.59 19.19 25.62
N GLN A 566 1.97 18.71 26.69
CA GLN A 566 2.16 19.23 28.05
C GLN A 566 3.59 19.10 28.56
N TYR A 567 4.45 18.29 27.89
CA TYR A 567 5.87 18.15 28.25
C TYR A 567 6.81 18.93 27.32
N LEU A 568 6.26 19.73 26.41
CA LEU A 568 7.09 20.65 25.60
C LEU A 568 7.55 21.84 26.44
N ASP A 569 8.81 22.17 26.27
CA ASP A 569 9.36 23.46 26.75
C ASP A 569 8.91 24.63 25.84
N ASP A 570 9.22 25.84 26.25
CA ASP A 570 8.87 27.05 25.50
C ASP A 570 9.57 27.12 24.14
N ASP A 571 10.80 26.59 24.02
CA ASP A 571 11.53 26.52 22.76
C ASP A 571 10.82 25.55 21.78
N GLY A 572 10.38 24.39 22.27
CA GLY A 572 9.60 23.45 21.45
C GLY A 572 8.30 24.05 20.93
N LYS A 573 7.56 24.76 21.76
CA LYS A 573 6.34 25.46 21.35
C LYS A 573 6.64 26.57 20.32
N LYS A 574 7.71 27.32 20.54
CA LYS A 574 8.15 28.41 19.66
C LYS A 574 8.54 27.90 18.27
N GLU A 575 9.18 26.74 18.17
CA GLU A 575 9.53 26.11 16.90
C GLU A 575 8.32 25.48 16.21
N LEU A 576 7.46 24.76 16.95
CA LEU A 576 6.38 23.97 16.38
C LEU A 576 5.18 24.81 15.89
N LYS A 577 4.76 25.84 16.63
CA LYS A 577 3.59 26.65 16.26
C LYS A 577 3.67 27.23 14.85
N PRO A 578 4.73 27.96 14.44
CA PRO A 578 4.82 28.50 13.10
C PRO A 578 4.94 27.41 12.02
N LEU A 579 5.66 26.33 12.30
CA LEU A 579 5.81 25.21 11.36
C LEU A 579 4.49 24.51 11.11
N ILE A 580 3.77 24.13 12.17
CA ILE A 580 2.44 23.51 12.04
C ILE A 580 1.46 24.43 11.35
N SER A 581 1.48 25.74 11.67
CA SER A 581 0.62 26.72 11.00
C SER A 581 0.92 26.84 9.50
N ALA A 582 2.21 26.88 9.12
CA ALA A 582 2.64 26.91 7.73
C ALA A 582 2.24 25.63 6.98
N TYR A 583 2.50 24.47 7.57
CA TYR A 583 2.11 23.18 7.02
C TYR A 583 0.59 23.09 6.77
N LYS A 584 -0.23 23.50 7.73
CA LYS A 584 -1.69 23.41 7.62
C LYS A 584 -2.28 24.23 6.47
N LYS A 585 -1.63 25.32 6.07
CA LYS A 585 -2.07 26.13 4.91
C LYS A 585 -1.92 25.36 3.59
N ASP A 586 -0.86 24.57 3.45
CA ASP A 586 -0.53 23.85 2.22
C ASP A 586 -0.82 22.33 2.33
N ARG A 587 -1.34 21.88 3.47
CA ARG A 587 -1.52 20.47 3.79
C ARG A 587 -2.33 19.69 2.76
N ALA A 588 -3.43 20.25 2.27
CA ALA A 588 -4.28 19.57 1.30
C ALA A 588 -3.49 19.23 0.02
N ASP A 589 -2.66 20.14 -0.44
CA ASP A 589 -1.83 19.99 -1.62
C ASP A 589 -0.68 19.00 -1.36
N ILE A 590 -0.01 19.13 -0.21
CA ILE A 590 1.04 18.20 0.23
C ILE A 590 0.50 16.78 0.35
N PHE A 591 -0.66 16.60 1.00
CA PHE A 591 -1.25 15.28 1.27
C PHE A 591 -1.72 14.55 0.01
N THR A 592 -2.20 15.30 -0.99
CA THR A 592 -2.63 14.72 -2.28
C THR A 592 -1.51 14.60 -3.30
N SER A 593 -0.33 15.15 -3.03
CA SER A 593 0.84 15.08 -3.90
C SER A 593 1.43 13.66 -3.95
N THR A 594 2.17 13.38 -5.03
CA THR A 594 3.01 12.18 -5.11
C THR A 594 4.39 12.48 -4.53
N THR A 595 4.73 11.82 -3.43
CA THR A 595 6.01 12.02 -2.72
C THR A 595 7.11 11.13 -3.28
N PHE A 596 8.28 11.72 -3.52
CA PHE A 596 9.51 11.04 -3.94
C PHE A 596 10.63 11.32 -2.95
N PRO A 597 11.46 10.32 -2.61
CA PRO A 597 12.70 10.55 -1.90
C PRO A 597 13.69 11.24 -2.84
N ILE A 598 14.41 12.25 -2.34
CA ILE A 598 15.42 13.02 -3.09
C ILE A 598 16.68 13.17 -2.24
N GLY A 599 17.80 13.54 -2.91
CA GLY A 599 19.10 13.62 -2.27
C GLY A 599 19.70 12.25 -1.96
N ASP A 600 20.64 12.22 -1.01
CA ASP A 600 21.31 11.00 -0.60
C ASP A 600 20.49 10.24 0.47
N GLU A 601 20.76 8.94 0.60
CA GLU A 601 20.20 8.13 1.68
C GLU A 601 20.53 8.79 3.05
N PRO A 602 19.55 8.97 3.95
CA PRO A 602 19.80 9.50 5.28
C PRO A 602 20.83 8.66 6.06
N SER A 603 21.89 9.32 6.53
CA SER A 603 23.03 8.69 7.20
C SER A 603 23.51 9.45 8.43
N ASN A 604 22.78 10.48 8.83
CA ASN A 604 23.16 11.53 9.79
C ASN A 604 24.24 12.50 9.27
N ALA A 605 24.65 12.35 7.98
CA ALA A 605 25.65 13.22 7.32
C ALA A 605 25.24 13.60 5.88
N SER A 606 24.01 13.34 5.49
CA SER A 606 23.52 13.52 4.13
C SER A 606 22.90 14.89 3.88
N TRP A 607 22.84 15.28 2.61
CA TRP A 607 21.83 16.15 2.05
C TRP A 607 20.70 15.28 1.50
N THR A 608 19.53 15.36 2.10
CA THR A 608 18.44 14.43 1.84
C THR A 608 17.08 15.14 1.90
N GLY A 609 16.01 14.46 1.55
CA GLY A 609 14.67 15.02 1.67
C GLY A 609 13.62 14.34 0.83
N PHE A 610 12.56 15.11 0.59
CA PHE A 610 11.41 14.66 -0.18
C PHE A 610 10.95 15.74 -1.16
N GLN A 611 10.55 15.32 -2.35
CA GLN A 611 9.82 16.13 -3.30
C GLN A 611 8.38 15.64 -3.37
N MET A 612 7.43 16.51 -3.09
CA MET A 612 6.00 16.28 -3.23
C MET A 612 5.55 16.94 -4.53
N VAL A 613 5.30 16.10 -5.55
CA VAL A 613 4.88 16.55 -6.89
C VAL A 613 3.36 16.69 -6.90
N SER A 614 2.84 17.87 -7.20
CA SER A 614 1.40 18.12 -7.24
C SER A 614 0.71 17.23 -8.28
N THR A 615 -0.40 16.63 -7.88
CA THR A 615 -1.27 15.88 -8.79
C THR A 615 -2.30 16.75 -9.50
N GLN A 616 -2.45 18.01 -9.07
CA GLN A 616 -3.45 18.95 -9.57
C GLN A 616 -2.87 19.89 -10.64
N THR A 617 -1.65 20.37 -10.42
CA THR A 617 -1.01 21.36 -11.27
C THR A 617 0.37 20.90 -11.70
N ALA A 618 0.57 20.71 -13.00
CA ALA A 618 1.85 20.30 -13.53
C ALA A 618 2.95 21.33 -13.24
N GLY A 619 4.14 20.88 -12.91
CA GLY A 619 5.30 21.74 -12.64
C GLY A 619 5.28 22.41 -11.27
N THR A 620 4.31 22.10 -10.40
CA THR A 620 4.24 22.64 -9.04
C THR A 620 4.37 21.57 -7.97
N GLY A 621 4.62 21.98 -6.74
CA GLY A 621 4.69 21.09 -5.60
C GLY A 621 5.52 21.66 -4.45
N HIS A 622 6.03 20.75 -3.61
CA HIS A 622 6.80 21.14 -2.43
C HIS A 622 8.13 20.39 -2.35
N LEU A 623 9.11 21.01 -1.74
CA LEU A 623 10.39 20.40 -1.39
C LEU A 623 10.56 20.48 0.12
N LEU A 624 10.92 19.36 0.73
CA LEU A 624 11.40 19.30 2.11
C LEU A 624 12.83 18.80 2.07
N LEU A 625 13.77 19.68 2.38
CA LEU A 625 15.20 19.42 2.31
C LEU A 625 15.80 19.42 3.71
N PHE A 626 16.67 18.47 3.99
CA PHE A 626 17.41 18.35 5.24
C PHE A 626 18.91 18.39 4.98
N ARG A 627 19.61 19.18 5.79
CA ARG A 627 21.05 19.04 6.02
C ARG A 627 21.23 18.35 7.36
N GLU A 628 21.66 17.10 7.32
CA GLU A 628 21.79 16.29 8.54
C GLU A 628 22.90 16.80 9.49
N MET A 629 22.88 16.32 10.75
CA MET A 629 23.68 16.80 11.87
C MET A 629 25.19 16.85 11.59
N HIS A 630 25.72 15.84 10.94
CA HIS A 630 27.18 15.72 10.70
C HIS A 630 27.58 16.09 9.25
N ASN A 631 26.67 16.67 8.48
CA ASN A 631 27.03 17.17 7.16
C ASN A 631 27.82 18.49 7.27
N ALA A 632 29.07 18.51 6.78
CA ALA A 632 29.94 19.65 6.85
C ALA A 632 29.65 20.74 5.79
N GLN A 633 28.89 20.40 4.72
CA GLN A 633 28.71 21.27 3.57
C GLN A 633 27.39 22.07 3.69
N PRO A 634 27.47 23.43 3.76
CA PRO A 634 26.26 24.27 3.81
C PRO A 634 25.49 24.27 2.48
N LYS A 635 26.14 23.90 1.38
CA LYS A 635 25.51 23.76 0.06
C LYS A 635 25.44 22.29 -0.34
N GLY A 636 24.31 21.91 -0.93
CA GLY A 636 24.07 20.56 -1.42
C GLY A 636 23.39 20.55 -2.77
N SER A 637 23.79 19.59 -3.63
CA SER A 637 23.18 19.37 -4.93
C SER A 637 22.19 18.20 -4.83
N VAL A 638 20.93 18.46 -5.16
CA VAL A 638 19.83 17.49 -5.05
C VAL A 638 19.24 17.20 -6.42
N GLN A 639 19.03 15.91 -6.71
CA GLN A 639 18.35 15.45 -7.92
C GLN A 639 16.84 15.61 -7.76
N LEU A 640 16.24 16.54 -8.53
CA LEU A 640 14.80 16.75 -8.57
C LEU A 640 14.13 15.90 -9.66
N LYS A 641 12.90 15.48 -9.43
CA LYS A 641 12.12 14.63 -10.32
C LYS A 641 11.29 15.47 -11.28
N PHE A 642 11.29 15.13 -12.56
CA PHE A 642 10.47 15.73 -13.63
C PHE A 642 10.71 17.24 -13.88
N LEU A 643 11.82 17.81 -13.41
CA LEU A 643 12.09 19.24 -13.46
C LEU A 643 13.41 19.58 -14.21
N ALA A 644 13.99 18.62 -14.91
CA ALA A 644 15.24 18.82 -15.66
C ALA A 644 15.13 19.99 -16.65
N GLY A 645 16.13 20.89 -16.62
CA GLY A 645 16.21 22.06 -17.50
C GLY A 645 15.26 23.21 -17.17
N LYS A 646 14.54 23.15 -16.04
CA LYS A 646 13.58 24.18 -15.61
C LYS A 646 14.23 25.20 -14.66
N THR A 647 13.66 26.37 -14.59
CA THR A 647 13.91 27.34 -13.51
C THR A 647 12.73 27.26 -12.53
N LEU A 648 13.02 27.17 -11.24
CA LEU A 648 11.99 27.12 -10.21
C LEU A 648 11.91 28.45 -9.48
N SER A 649 10.70 28.98 -9.36
CA SER A 649 10.35 29.96 -8.34
C SER A 649 10.07 29.25 -7.04
N LEU A 650 10.75 29.63 -5.97
CA LEU A 650 10.65 29.02 -4.64
C LEU A 650 10.03 30.00 -3.66
N THR A 651 9.20 29.51 -2.76
CA THR A 651 8.71 30.25 -1.59
C THR A 651 8.95 29.41 -0.34
N ASN A 652 9.73 29.92 0.60
CA ASN A 652 9.90 29.32 1.93
C ASN A 652 8.60 29.48 2.72
N LEU A 653 7.98 28.37 3.12
CA LEU A 653 6.67 28.40 3.78
C LEU A 653 6.71 28.97 5.20
N LEU A 654 7.89 28.96 5.85
CA LEU A 654 8.05 29.48 7.20
C LEU A 654 8.31 30.98 7.21
N THR A 655 9.13 31.48 6.28
CA THR A 655 9.58 32.88 6.27
C THR A 655 8.86 33.72 5.22
N GLY A 656 8.23 33.11 4.23
CA GLY A 656 7.66 33.79 3.05
C GLY A 656 8.70 34.29 2.05
N GLU A 657 9.98 34.04 2.29
CA GLU A 657 11.09 34.45 1.41
C GLU A 657 10.94 33.79 0.04
N LYS A 658 11.17 34.55 -1.01
CA LYS A 658 11.14 34.11 -2.41
C LYS A 658 12.54 34.06 -2.98
N SER A 659 12.81 33.02 -3.74
CA SER A 659 14.07 32.81 -4.45
C SER A 659 13.87 32.08 -5.75
N THR A 660 14.91 31.94 -6.54
CA THR A 660 14.88 31.11 -7.77
C THR A 660 16.05 30.16 -7.77
N VAL A 661 15.85 29.00 -8.37
CA VAL A 661 16.91 28.02 -8.58
C VAL A 661 16.82 27.43 -10.00
N ALA A 662 17.95 27.32 -10.68
CA ALA A 662 18.03 26.62 -11.95
C ALA A 662 18.24 25.13 -11.72
N VAL A 663 17.48 24.32 -12.42
CA VAL A 663 17.63 22.87 -12.44
C VAL A 663 18.42 22.51 -13.72
N SER A 664 19.51 21.83 -13.57
CA SER A 664 20.35 21.42 -14.71
C SER A 664 19.60 20.50 -15.67
N ALA A 665 20.13 20.29 -16.88
CA ALA A 665 19.60 19.32 -17.85
C ALA A 665 19.56 17.88 -17.31
N TYR A 666 20.33 17.60 -16.25
CA TYR A 666 20.33 16.30 -15.56
C TYR A 666 19.43 16.29 -14.32
N GLY A 667 18.61 17.32 -14.11
CA GLY A 667 17.67 17.41 -12.98
C GLY A 667 18.30 17.82 -11.66
N LYS A 668 19.56 18.27 -11.60
CA LYS A 668 20.23 18.68 -10.35
C LYS A 668 20.00 20.16 -10.08
N ALA A 669 19.69 20.48 -8.82
CA ALA A 669 19.58 21.85 -8.30
C ALA A 669 20.43 21.98 -7.04
N GLU A 670 21.02 23.18 -6.81
CA GLU A 670 21.83 23.47 -5.64
C GLU A 670 21.00 24.28 -4.62
N PHE A 671 21.09 23.87 -3.36
CA PHE A 671 20.41 24.50 -2.22
C PHE A 671 21.41 24.82 -1.12
N GLU A 672 21.05 25.80 -0.26
CA GLU A 672 21.86 26.17 0.90
C GLU A 672 21.06 26.07 2.19
N ILE A 673 21.64 25.41 3.19
CA ILE A 673 21.19 25.37 4.57
C ILE A 673 22.42 25.62 5.43
N SER A 674 22.52 26.82 6.02
CA SER A 674 23.74 27.27 6.69
C SER A 674 24.07 26.47 7.95
N THR A 675 23.04 26.03 8.69
CA THR A 675 23.20 25.31 9.97
C THR A 675 22.98 23.81 9.77
N PRO A 676 23.87 22.94 10.33
CA PRO A 676 23.59 21.50 10.38
C PRO A 676 22.35 21.20 11.23
N ALA A 677 21.74 20.03 11.04
CA ALA A 677 20.49 19.62 11.67
C ALA A 677 19.36 20.65 11.45
N ASP A 678 19.28 21.20 10.25
CA ASP A 678 18.27 22.16 9.86
C ASP A 678 17.59 21.71 8.55
N TYR A 679 16.48 22.34 8.21
CA TYR A 679 15.64 21.97 7.07
C TYR A 679 15.11 23.19 6.34
N ARG A 680 14.59 22.96 5.11
CA ARG A 680 13.81 23.94 4.36
C ARG A 680 12.53 23.29 3.86
N LEU A 681 11.42 23.94 4.10
CA LEU A 681 10.12 23.59 3.53
C LEU A 681 9.71 24.66 2.49
N LEU A 682 9.77 24.28 1.22
CA LEU A 682 9.63 25.18 0.09
C LEU A 682 8.46 24.76 -0.78
N ARG A 683 7.67 25.73 -1.24
CA ARG A 683 6.78 25.54 -2.40
C ARG A 683 7.56 25.92 -3.65
N TYR A 684 7.42 25.13 -4.72
CA TYR A 684 8.04 25.42 -6.01
C TYR A 684 7.02 25.53 -7.14
N GLU A 685 7.36 26.36 -8.12
CA GLU A 685 6.65 26.50 -9.39
C GLU A 685 7.70 26.55 -10.51
N ALA A 686 7.59 25.63 -11.47
CA ALA A 686 8.50 25.54 -12.61
C ALA A 686 8.08 26.53 -13.72
N GLN A 687 9.08 27.25 -14.23
CA GLN A 687 8.95 28.17 -15.35
C GLN A 687 9.39 27.52 -16.65
#